data_3a449c7b1bf8dd138cd4109e1447823a
#
_entry.id   3a449c7b1bf8dd138cd4109e1447823a
#
_cell.length_a   1.000
_cell.length_b   1.000
_cell.length_c   1.000
_cell.angle_alpha   90.00
_cell.angle_beta   90.00
_cell.angle_gamma   90.00
#
_symmetry.space_group_name_H-M   'P 1'
#
loop_
_entity.id
_entity.type
_entity.pdbx_description
1 polymer ?
#
loop_
_entity_poly.entity_id
_entity_poly.type
_entity_poly.pdbx_seq_one_letter_code
_entity_poly.pdbx_strand_id
1 'polypeptide(L)'
;MSDVENGNGTYGADSIKVLKGLDAVRKRPGMYIGDTDDGSGLHHMVYEVVDNAIDEALAGHATHVTVTLNADGSCTVTDNGRGIPTDIHPSEGVSAAEVIMTQLHAGGKFDQNSYKVSGGLHGVGVSVVNALSVKLKLTIFRDGKEHFMSFTHGEPDAPLKVVGDAPDRRGTEVTFLPSTETFTKTEFDLATLEHRLRELAFLNSGVRIILTDKRGVEDKVVELFYEGGIAAFVRYLDRTKQAVLPEPIMIHGERDGITVDCALWWNDSYHENVLCFTNNIPQRDGGTHLAGFRGALTRVVNNYANDSGIAKKEKVQLTGDDAREALTCVLSVKVPDPKFSSQTKDKLVSSEVRPVVENLVNEQLGAWFEEHPSEARAIVSKVVEAAAAREAARKARELTRRKGALDISSLPGKLADCQERDPSKSEIFIVEGDSAGGSAKQARHRENQAVLPLRGKILNVERARFDKMLSSAEIGTLITALGTGIGREEFNADKLRYHKIIIMTDADVDGAHIRTLLLTFFYRQMPEVIERGHLFIAQPPLYKVKRGSSEQYLKDSKALEDYLVNTGLENTTLVLADGTERAGQDLRAIVEEALSVRAALDALHSRYPRPLLEQAAIAGVLNPEVLSSAERAADAAAYIARRLDVIADETERGWVGEPTSDGGLSFMREVRGVKEAWMLDGKLIGSADALRLDRKSGHLQEVYERPAKLRRKDGETVIYGPTSLLDAVFAFGRKGITMQRYKGLGEMNPEQLWETTLDPNVRTLLRVKVSELDEADDIFTKLMGDVVEPRRDFIRENALNVANLDV
;
A
#
# COMPACT_ATOMS: atom_id res chain seq x y z
N MET A 1 2.49 54.65 1.91
CA MET A 1 2.65 54.70 0.46
C MET A 1 3.95 53.95 0.18
N SER A 2 3.85 52.69 -0.13
CA SER A 2 4.95 51.81 -0.54
C SER A 2 4.44 51.08 -1.77
N ASP A 3 5.23 51.20 -2.81
CA ASP A 3 4.97 50.83 -4.18
C ASP A 3 4.74 49.32 -4.29
N VAL A 4 3.56 48.95 -4.79
CA VAL A 4 3.27 47.61 -5.30
C VAL A 4 3.72 47.58 -6.75
N GLU A 5 4.90 47.03 -7.01
CA GLU A 5 5.33 46.72 -8.37
C GLU A 5 4.40 45.68 -8.99
N ASN A 6 3.57 46.14 -9.92
CA ASN A 6 2.81 45.29 -10.84
C ASN A 6 3.78 44.64 -11.83
N GLY A 7 4.21 43.44 -11.53
CA GLY A 7 4.95 42.60 -12.48
C GLY A 7 4.04 42.08 -13.59
N ASN A 8 3.73 42.86 -14.56
CA ASN A 8 3.10 42.45 -15.82
C ASN A 8 4.18 41.82 -16.71
N GLY A 9 4.57 40.56 -16.41
CA GLY A 9 5.48 39.80 -17.25
C GLY A 9 4.82 39.48 -18.58
N THR A 10 5.18 40.21 -19.63
CA THR A 10 4.83 39.88 -21.01
C THR A 10 5.33 38.47 -21.33
N TYR A 11 4.42 37.59 -21.71
CA TYR A 11 4.75 36.23 -22.17
C TYR A 11 5.48 36.35 -23.50
N GLY A 12 6.81 36.34 -23.45
CA GLY A 12 7.71 36.46 -24.61
C GLY A 12 8.63 35.25 -24.73
N ALA A 13 9.47 35.20 -25.74
CA ALA A 13 10.42 34.12 -25.96
C ALA A 13 11.35 33.85 -24.76
N ASP A 14 11.71 34.90 -24.03
CA ASP A 14 12.56 34.84 -22.83
C ASP A 14 11.87 34.13 -21.62
N SER A 15 10.55 34.01 -21.64
CA SER A 15 9.78 33.27 -20.64
C SER A 15 9.75 31.76 -20.91
N ILE A 16 10.17 31.31 -22.07
CA ILE A 16 10.25 29.90 -22.49
C ILE A 16 11.59 29.33 -21.99
N LYS A 17 11.56 28.58 -20.87
CA LYS A 17 12.75 27.88 -20.36
C LYS A 17 12.82 26.49 -20.95
N VAL A 18 13.93 26.17 -21.61
CA VAL A 18 14.24 24.81 -22.08
C VAL A 18 14.99 24.09 -20.95
N LEU A 19 14.39 23.06 -20.39
CA LEU A 19 15.04 22.19 -19.41
C LEU A 19 15.89 21.15 -20.16
N LYS A 20 17.13 20.96 -19.76
CA LYS A 20 18.06 20.00 -20.38
C LYS A 20 18.33 18.82 -19.46
N GLY A 21 18.56 17.63 -20.04
CA GLY A 21 18.96 16.43 -19.30
C GLY A 21 17.97 16.08 -18.17
N LEU A 22 18.51 15.77 -16.99
CA LEU A 22 17.76 15.32 -15.82
C LEU A 22 17.02 16.44 -15.07
N ASP A 23 17.25 17.70 -15.38
CA ASP A 23 16.54 18.84 -14.76
C ASP A 23 15.03 18.81 -15.01
N ALA A 24 14.60 18.31 -16.19
CA ALA A 24 13.19 18.12 -16.51
C ALA A 24 12.52 17.13 -15.54
N VAL A 25 13.21 16.06 -15.19
CA VAL A 25 12.75 15.01 -14.26
C VAL A 25 12.62 15.59 -12.86
N ARG A 26 13.68 16.23 -12.35
CA ARG A 26 13.69 16.84 -10.99
C ARG A 26 12.59 17.88 -10.83
N LYS A 27 12.30 18.64 -11.87
CA LYS A 27 11.29 19.71 -11.82
C LYS A 27 9.85 19.21 -11.90
N ARG A 28 9.61 18.08 -12.54
CA ARG A 28 8.29 17.47 -12.70
C ARG A 28 8.36 15.95 -12.54
N PRO A 29 8.76 15.45 -11.36
CA PRO A 29 8.96 14.01 -11.14
C PRO A 29 7.69 13.20 -11.39
N GLY A 30 6.51 13.73 -11.05
CA GLY A 30 5.23 13.06 -11.24
C GLY A 30 4.89 12.66 -12.69
N MET A 31 5.52 13.31 -13.69
CA MET A 31 5.36 12.90 -15.09
C MET A 31 6.12 11.63 -15.45
N TYR A 32 7.18 11.28 -14.68
CA TYR A 32 8.10 10.18 -15.00
C TYR A 32 7.96 9.00 -14.06
N ILE A 33 7.71 9.26 -12.76
CA ILE A 33 7.70 8.22 -11.72
C ILE A 33 6.34 8.06 -11.04
N GLY A 34 5.36 8.94 -11.30
CA GLY A 34 4.06 8.94 -10.63
C GLY A 34 4.03 9.82 -9.39
N ASP A 35 3.08 9.57 -8.49
CA ASP A 35 2.86 10.39 -7.30
C ASP A 35 4.05 10.30 -6.33
N THR A 36 4.57 11.46 -5.91
CA THR A 36 5.73 11.56 -5.00
C THR A 36 5.34 11.66 -3.53
N ASP A 37 4.04 11.77 -3.23
CA ASP A 37 3.53 12.03 -1.88
C ASP A 37 2.87 10.81 -1.25
N ASP A 38 2.23 9.93 -2.05
CA ASP A 38 1.52 8.75 -1.55
C ASP A 38 2.42 7.51 -1.36
N GLY A 39 3.64 7.55 -1.90
CA GLY A 39 4.64 6.48 -1.85
C GLY A 39 4.68 5.61 -3.11
N SER A 40 3.72 5.71 -4.04
CA SER A 40 3.71 4.91 -5.27
C SER A 40 4.92 5.20 -6.15
N GLY A 41 5.26 6.46 -6.35
CA GLY A 41 6.45 6.86 -7.10
C GLY A 41 7.76 6.37 -6.49
N LEU A 42 7.83 6.30 -5.15
CA LEU A 42 9.00 5.74 -4.46
C LEU A 42 9.21 4.26 -4.85
N HIS A 43 8.17 3.44 -4.82
CA HIS A 43 8.25 2.03 -5.18
C HIS A 43 8.51 1.84 -6.68
N HIS A 44 8.00 2.75 -7.54
CA HIS A 44 8.31 2.77 -8.96
C HIS A 44 9.81 2.91 -9.26
N MET A 45 10.59 3.61 -8.41
CA MET A 45 12.05 3.64 -8.57
C MET A 45 12.66 2.23 -8.50
N VAL A 46 12.20 1.39 -7.58
CA VAL A 46 12.64 0.00 -7.48
C VAL A 46 12.21 -0.79 -8.71
N TYR A 47 10.95 -0.62 -9.15
CA TYR A 47 10.42 -1.33 -10.32
C TYR A 47 11.19 -1.02 -11.60
N GLU A 48 11.58 0.23 -11.83
CA GLU A 48 12.37 0.62 -13.01
C GLU A 48 13.75 -0.07 -13.05
N VAL A 49 14.39 -0.27 -11.90
CA VAL A 49 15.68 -0.98 -11.85
C VAL A 49 15.48 -2.49 -11.98
N VAL A 50 14.47 -3.04 -11.31
CA VAL A 50 14.13 -4.48 -11.40
C VAL A 50 13.69 -4.86 -12.81
N ASP A 51 12.87 -4.05 -13.47
CA ASP A 51 12.43 -4.31 -14.85
C ASP A 51 13.61 -4.39 -15.83
N ASN A 52 14.70 -3.66 -15.59
CA ASN A 52 15.94 -3.80 -16.37
C ASN A 52 16.61 -5.18 -16.13
N ALA A 53 16.63 -5.66 -14.89
CA ALA A 53 17.14 -6.99 -14.57
C ALA A 53 16.26 -8.11 -15.19
N ILE A 54 14.95 -7.93 -15.17
CA ILE A 54 13.97 -8.84 -15.78
C ILE A 54 14.08 -8.83 -17.32
N ASP A 55 14.36 -7.68 -17.94
CA ASP A 55 14.61 -7.61 -19.38
C ASP A 55 15.85 -8.40 -19.78
N GLU A 56 16.92 -8.42 -18.97
CA GLU A 56 18.06 -9.32 -19.14
C GLU A 56 17.65 -10.82 -19.01
N ALA A 57 16.70 -11.11 -18.12
CA ALA A 57 16.17 -12.48 -17.99
C ALA A 57 15.31 -12.89 -19.20
N LEU A 58 14.44 -11.99 -19.70
CA LEU A 58 13.67 -12.20 -20.93
C LEU A 58 14.56 -12.41 -22.16
N ALA A 59 15.72 -11.74 -22.20
CA ALA A 59 16.72 -11.94 -23.23
C ALA A 59 17.55 -13.24 -23.02
N GLY A 60 17.31 -14.00 -21.97
CA GLY A 60 17.97 -15.28 -21.67
C GLY A 60 19.34 -15.14 -21.00
N HIS A 61 19.69 -13.96 -20.50
CA HIS A 61 21.01 -13.68 -19.93
C HIS A 61 21.07 -13.65 -18.40
N ALA A 62 19.94 -13.36 -17.72
CA ALA A 62 19.85 -13.36 -16.26
C ALA A 62 18.92 -14.47 -15.76
N THR A 63 19.25 -15.02 -14.60
CA THR A 63 18.46 -16.06 -13.89
C THR A 63 18.25 -15.72 -12.42
N HIS A 64 18.94 -14.70 -11.93
CA HIS A 64 18.96 -14.34 -10.52
C HIS A 64 18.92 -12.82 -10.35
N VAL A 65 17.98 -12.34 -9.55
CA VAL A 65 17.79 -10.94 -9.21
C VAL A 65 17.68 -10.82 -7.70
N THR A 66 18.39 -9.87 -7.09
CA THR A 66 18.24 -9.58 -5.66
C THR A 66 17.81 -8.14 -5.47
N VAL A 67 16.92 -7.93 -4.52
CA VAL A 67 16.47 -6.61 -4.07
C VAL A 67 16.70 -6.51 -2.58
N THR A 68 17.51 -5.56 -2.14
CA THR A 68 17.86 -5.40 -0.72
C THR A 68 17.48 -4.00 -0.24
N LEU A 69 16.64 -3.94 0.79
CA LEU A 69 16.34 -2.71 1.53
C LEU A 69 17.38 -2.55 2.63
N ASN A 70 18.25 -1.55 2.50
CA ASN A 70 19.36 -1.35 3.42
C ASN A 70 18.94 -0.53 4.66
N ALA A 71 19.70 -0.70 5.73
CA ALA A 71 19.47 -0.02 7.00
C ALA A 71 19.61 1.53 6.91
N ASP A 72 20.37 2.04 5.94
CA ASP A 72 20.53 3.48 5.68
C ASP A 72 19.37 4.12 4.91
N GLY A 73 18.38 3.32 4.49
CA GLY A 73 17.24 3.74 3.69
C GLY A 73 17.46 3.64 2.19
N SER A 74 18.61 3.18 1.73
CA SER A 74 18.87 2.89 0.31
C SER A 74 18.27 1.55 -0.12
N CYS A 75 18.08 1.38 -1.42
CA CYS A 75 17.70 0.11 -2.05
C CYS A 75 18.80 -0.33 -3.01
N THR A 76 19.19 -1.61 -2.93
CA THR A 76 20.14 -2.25 -3.84
C THR A 76 19.44 -3.29 -4.69
N VAL A 77 19.60 -3.20 -6.00
CA VAL A 77 19.13 -4.21 -6.96
C VAL A 77 20.33 -4.78 -7.69
N THR A 78 20.44 -6.11 -7.72
CA THR A 78 21.54 -6.82 -8.40
C THR A 78 20.97 -7.88 -9.34
N ASP A 79 21.54 -8.00 -10.53
CA ASP A 79 21.27 -9.06 -11.48
C ASP A 79 22.56 -9.82 -11.86
N ASN A 80 22.40 -11.00 -12.43
CA ASN A 80 23.50 -11.78 -13.01
C ASN A 80 23.48 -11.82 -14.56
N GLY A 81 22.95 -10.76 -15.17
CA GLY A 81 22.88 -10.58 -16.63
C GLY A 81 24.23 -10.28 -17.28
N ARG A 82 24.19 -9.65 -18.47
CA ARG A 82 25.42 -9.29 -19.23
C ARG A 82 26.22 -8.15 -18.61
N GLY A 83 25.61 -7.36 -17.76
CA GLY A 83 26.14 -6.08 -17.29
C GLY A 83 25.99 -4.95 -18.33
N ILE A 84 25.76 -3.73 -17.85
CA ILE A 84 25.68 -2.53 -18.71
C ILE A 84 26.99 -2.39 -19.52
N PRO A 85 26.94 -2.00 -20.83
CA PRO A 85 28.14 -1.75 -21.62
C PRO A 85 29.03 -0.67 -21.00
N THR A 86 30.33 -0.94 -20.97
CA THR A 86 31.35 -0.07 -20.32
C THR A 86 32.22 0.70 -21.31
N ASP A 87 32.09 0.38 -22.60
CA ASP A 87 32.82 1.03 -23.67
C ASP A 87 32.47 2.52 -23.81
N ILE A 88 33.40 3.30 -24.40
CA ILE A 88 33.16 4.72 -24.70
C ILE A 88 32.13 4.83 -25.81
N HIS A 89 31.09 5.61 -25.57
CA HIS A 89 30.03 5.85 -26.56
C HIS A 89 30.58 6.72 -27.72
N PRO A 90 30.45 6.30 -28.99
CA PRO A 90 31.12 6.98 -30.11
C PRO A 90 30.78 8.46 -30.27
N SER A 91 29.52 8.86 -29.98
CA SER A 91 29.07 10.24 -30.18
C SER A 91 29.18 11.11 -28.92
N GLU A 92 29.17 10.49 -27.72
CA GLU A 92 29.11 11.22 -26.46
C GLU A 92 30.48 11.40 -25.78
N GLY A 93 31.47 10.56 -26.15
CA GLY A 93 32.83 10.65 -25.63
C GLY A 93 33.01 10.21 -24.16
N VAL A 94 31.93 9.71 -23.52
CA VAL A 94 31.89 9.14 -22.18
C VAL A 94 31.48 7.66 -22.25
N SER A 95 31.53 6.95 -21.14
CA SER A 95 31.13 5.53 -21.11
C SER A 95 29.65 5.36 -21.43
N ALA A 96 29.27 4.27 -22.12
CA ALA A 96 27.89 3.94 -22.40
C ALA A 96 27.06 3.85 -21.10
N ALA A 97 27.64 3.39 -20.00
CA ALA A 97 27.05 3.36 -18.69
C ALA A 97 26.69 4.79 -18.21
N GLU A 98 27.57 5.76 -18.36
CA GLU A 98 27.31 7.16 -18.02
C GLU A 98 26.18 7.75 -18.87
N VAL A 99 26.18 7.49 -20.17
CA VAL A 99 25.11 7.93 -21.09
C VAL A 99 23.73 7.41 -20.62
N ILE A 100 23.63 6.10 -20.32
CA ILE A 100 22.38 5.47 -19.88
C ILE A 100 21.90 6.06 -18.55
N MET A 101 22.82 6.41 -17.65
CA MET A 101 22.48 6.93 -16.32
C MET A 101 22.12 8.42 -16.32
N THR A 102 22.60 9.21 -17.29
CA THR A 102 22.48 10.69 -17.28
C THR A 102 21.63 11.26 -18.42
N GLN A 103 21.33 10.47 -19.44
CA GLN A 103 20.54 10.93 -20.58
C GLN A 103 19.19 10.24 -20.67
N LEU A 104 18.16 11.02 -20.96
CA LEU A 104 16.83 10.49 -21.27
C LEU A 104 16.83 9.94 -22.69
N HIS A 105 16.03 8.89 -22.89
CA HIS A 105 15.90 8.22 -24.19
C HIS A 105 17.21 7.61 -24.71
N ALA A 106 18.08 7.17 -23.81
CA ALA A 106 19.29 6.43 -24.12
C ALA A 106 19.16 4.97 -23.64
N GLY A 107 19.59 4.02 -24.46
CA GLY A 107 19.63 2.60 -24.08
C GLY A 107 19.58 1.63 -25.25
N GLY A 108 20.06 0.41 -25.02
CA GLY A 108 20.11 -0.66 -26.03
C GLY A 108 18.74 -1.27 -26.41
N LYS A 109 17.66 -0.87 -25.73
CA LYS A 109 16.29 -1.36 -25.97
C LYS A 109 15.65 -0.76 -27.24
N PHE A 110 16.24 0.27 -27.81
CA PHE A 110 15.84 0.81 -29.13
C PHE A 110 16.36 -0.06 -30.31
N ASP A 111 17.28 -1.00 -30.03
CA ASP A 111 17.77 -1.96 -31.04
C ASP A 111 17.07 -3.30 -30.84
N GLN A 112 16.20 -3.68 -31.79
CA GLN A 112 15.48 -4.97 -31.82
C GLN A 112 16.39 -6.18 -31.86
N ASN A 113 17.67 -6.04 -32.26
CA ASN A 113 18.63 -7.14 -32.23
C ASN A 113 19.11 -7.46 -30.80
N SER A 114 19.10 -6.47 -29.92
CA SER A 114 19.52 -6.63 -28.52
C SER A 114 18.42 -7.11 -27.61
N TYR A 115 17.17 -6.67 -27.84
CA TYR A 115 15.98 -7.07 -27.06
C TYR A 115 14.77 -7.18 -27.99
N LYS A 116 14.29 -8.41 -28.21
CA LYS A 116 13.06 -8.67 -29.01
C LYS A 116 11.80 -8.22 -28.29
N VAL A 117 11.79 -8.34 -26.98
CA VAL A 117 10.70 -7.98 -26.09
C VAL A 117 11.30 -7.31 -24.85
N SER A 118 10.81 -6.17 -24.43
CA SER A 118 11.22 -5.52 -23.18
C SER A 118 10.05 -4.79 -22.52
N GLY A 119 10.07 -4.68 -21.19
CA GLY A 119 9.17 -3.85 -20.42
C GLY A 119 9.54 -2.37 -20.46
N GLY A 120 10.83 -2.07 -20.49
CA GLY A 120 11.39 -0.71 -20.54
C GLY A 120 11.42 -0.11 -21.93
N LEU A 121 10.31 0.43 -22.43
CA LEU A 121 10.15 0.90 -23.81
C LEU A 121 10.75 2.29 -24.08
N HIS A 122 10.89 3.15 -23.07
CA HIS A 122 11.19 4.57 -23.27
C HIS A 122 12.66 4.96 -23.07
N GLY A 123 13.51 4.07 -22.55
CA GLY A 123 14.92 4.35 -22.27
C GLY A 123 15.14 5.48 -21.25
N VAL A 124 14.22 5.62 -20.28
CA VAL A 124 14.28 6.71 -19.28
C VAL A 124 14.33 6.20 -17.83
N GLY A 125 13.99 4.93 -17.57
CA GLY A 125 13.75 4.43 -16.21
C GLY A 125 14.90 4.66 -15.26
N VAL A 126 16.08 4.12 -15.55
CA VAL A 126 17.22 4.22 -14.63
C VAL A 126 17.80 5.64 -14.53
N SER A 127 17.72 6.44 -15.60
CA SER A 127 18.13 7.85 -15.54
C SER A 127 17.18 8.69 -14.70
N VAL A 128 15.88 8.34 -14.66
CA VAL A 128 14.90 8.93 -13.75
C VAL A 128 15.23 8.55 -12.29
N VAL A 129 15.54 7.28 -12.02
CA VAL A 129 15.96 6.85 -10.68
C VAL A 129 17.20 7.61 -10.22
N ASN A 130 18.19 7.78 -11.12
CA ASN A 130 19.38 8.57 -10.83
C ASN A 130 19.05 10.04 -10.52
N ALA A 131 18.22 10.67 -11.33
CA ALA A 131 17.81 12.06 -11.15
C ALA A 131 17.11 12.35 -9.81
N LEU A 132 16.37 11.36 -9.28
CA LEU A 132 15.54 11.47 -8.08
C LEU A 132 16.21 10.87 -6.83
N SER A 133 17.51 10.53 -6.93
CA SER A 133 18.31 10.00 -5.82
C SER A 133 19.29 11.03 -5.29
N VAL A 134 19.46 11.10 -3.96
CA VAL A 134 20.54 11.87 -3.33
C VAL A 134 21.88 11.28 -3.73
N LYS A 135 21.97 9.96 -3.67
CA LYS A 135 23.15 9.19 -4.03
C LYS A 135 22.77 7.95 -4.80
N LEU A 136 23.49 7.67 -5.87
CA LEU A 136 23.39 6.41 -6.59
C LEU A 136 24.78 5.83 -6.82
N LYS A 137 24.94 4.52 -6.58
CA LYS A 137 26.16 3.76 -6.88
C LYS A 137 25.85 2.72 -7.92
N LEU A 138 26.69 2.64 -8.92
CA LEU A 138 26.59 1.66 -10.02
C LEU A 138 27.84 0.81 -10.02
N THR A 139 27.68 -0.49 -9.87
CA THR A 139 28.75 -1.48 -10.04
C THR A 139 28.40 -2.40 -11.22
N ILE A 140 29.33 -2.58 -12.14
CA ILE A 140 29.13 -3.41 -13.33
C ILE A 140 30.20 -4.50 -13.36
N PHE A 141 29.76 -5.75 -13.45
CA PHE A 141 30.62 -6.92 -13.61
C PHE A 141 30.56 -7.38 -15.06
N ARG A 142 31.59 -7.04 -15.84
CA ARG A 142 31.63 -7.29 -17.26
C ARG A 142 33.07 -7.56 -17.72
N ASP A 143 33.22 -8.50 -18.65
CA ASP A 143 34.51 -8.88 -19.26
C ASP A 143 35.60 -9.21 -18.22
N GLY A 144 35.18 -9.86 -17.13
CA GLY A 144 36.07 -10.29 -16.03
C GLY A 144 36.57 -9.17 -15.12
N LYS A 145 35.96 -7.97 -15.23
CA LYS A 145 36.32 -6.79 -14.43
C LYS A 145 35.12 -6.24 -13.66
N GLU A 146 35.45 -5.61 -12.54
CA GLU A 146 34.51 -4.82 -11.75
C GLU A 146 34.72 -3.34 -12.08
N HIS A 147 33.66 -2.71 -12.57
CA HIS A 147 33.61 -1.29 -12.87
C HIS A 147 32.70 -0.58 -11.86
N PHE A 148 33.10 0.61 -11.45
CA PHE A 148 32.35 1.42 -10.46
C PHE A 148 32.17 2.85 -10.92
N MET A 149 30.97 3.38 -10.66
CA MET A 149 30.63 4.79 -10.86
C MET A 149 29.63 5.22 -9.77
N SER A 150 29.70 6.47 -9.36
CA SER A 150 28.71 7.01 -8.42
C SER A 150 28.19 8.37 -8.91
N PHE A 151 26.98 8.68 -8.43
CA PHE A 151 26.26 9.90 -8.79
C PHE A 151 25.72 10.58 -7.54
N THR A 152 25.71 11.90 -7.55
CA THR A 152 25.10 12.73 -6.53
C THR A 152 24.06 13.63 -7.19
N HIS A 153 22.80 13.51 -6.78
CA HIS A 153 21.66 14.21 -7.40
C HIS A 153 21.63 14.08 -8.93
N GLY A 154 21.93 12.88 -9.44
CA GLY A 154 21.92 12.58 -10.88
C GLY A 154 23.19 12.96 -11.65
N GLU A 155 24.11 13.70 -11.05
CA GLU A 155 25.37 14.11 -11.67
C GLU A 155 26.50 13.13 -11.32
N PRO A 156 27.37 12.74 -12.29
CA PRO A 156 28.45 11.81 -12.04
C PRO A 156 29.52 12.45 -11.13
N ASP A 157 29.90 11.73 -10.06
CA ASP A 157 30.98 12.18 -9.17
C ASP A 157 32.36 12.04 -9.82
N ALA A 158 32.53 11.02 -10.66
CA ALA A 158 33.75 10.74 -11.44
C ALA A 158 33.42 9.83 -12.63
N PRO A 159 34.25 9.77 -13.67
CA PRO A 159 34.09 8.82 -14.77
C PRO A 159 34.12 7.38 -14.30
N LEU A 160 33.51 6.47 -15.12
CA LEU A 160 33.54 5.03 -14.88
C LEU A 160 34.98 4.53 -14.74
N LYS A 161 35.27 3.78 -13.68
CA LYS A 161 36.61 3.24 -13.43
C LYS A 161 36.55 1.73 -13.16
N VAL A 162 37.61 1.01 -13.55
CA VAL A 162 37.85 -0.36 -13.12
C VAL A 162 38.39 -0.31 -11.68
N VAL A 163 37.76 -1.05 -10.78
CA VAL A 163 38.13 -1.10 -9.35
C VAL A 163 38.68 -2.44 -8.93
N GLY A 164 38.48 -3.49 -9.73
CA GLY A 164 38.97 -4.83 -9.44
C GLY A 164 38.81 -5.81 -10.61
N ASP A 165 39.35 -7.01 -10.41
CA ASP A 165 39.11 -8.14 -11.29
C ASP A 165 37.94 -8.98 -10.73
N ALA A 166 37.03 -9.42 -11.60
CA ALA A 166 35.86 -10.20 -11.23
C ALA A 166 35.59 -11.31 -12.29
N PRO A 167 36.52 -12.30 -12.44
CA PRO A 167 36.45 -13.26 -13.53
C PRO A 167 35.22 -14.17 -13.50
N ASP A 168 34.66 -14.41 -12.29
CA ASP A 168 33.52 -15.31 -12.06
C ASP A 168 32.20 -14.59 -11.87
N ARG A 169 32.18 -13.25 -11.99
CA ARG A 169 30.97 -12.43 -11.80
C ARG A 169 30.60 -11.72 -13.08
N ARG A 170 29.29 -11.61 -13.31
CA ARG A 170 28.69 -10.79 -14.36
C ARG A 170 27.39 -10.19 -13.85
N GLY A 171 26.95 -9.09 -14.46
CA GLY A 171 25.70 -8.42 -14.14
C GLY A 171 25.88 -6.99 -13.71
N THR A 172 24.81 -6.43 -13.18
CA THR A 172 24.75 -5.03 -12.73
C THR A 172 24.24 -4.97 -11.31
N GLU A 173 24.83 -4.07 -10.52
CA GLU A 173 24.36 -3.72 -9.18
C GLU A 173 24.12 -2.22 -9.12
N VAL A 174 22.90 -1.83 -8.75
CA VAL A 174 22.47 -0.43 -8.59
C VAL A 174 22.00 -0.24 -7.17
N THR A 175 22.68 0.63 -6.43
CA THR A 175 22.26 1.07 -5.08
C THR A 175 21.87 2.53 -5.14
N PHE A 176 20.67 2.88 -4.71
CA PHE A 176 20.19 4.25 -4.73
C PHE A 176 19.50 4.64 -3.42
N LEU A 177 19.71 5.91 -3.02
CA LEU A 177 19.09 6.53 -1.86
C LEU A 177 18.09 7.60 -2.36
N PRO A 178 16.78 7.43 -2.18
CA PRO A 178 15.77 8.39 -2.63
C PRO A 178 15.95 9.77 -2.03
N SER A 179 15.65 10.82 -2.82
CA SER A 179 15.76 12.22 -2.36
C SER A 179 14.56 12.63 -1.51
N THR A 180 14.82 13.12 -0.30
CA THR A 180 13.82 13.73 0.58
C THR A 180 13.31 15.09 0.08
N GLU A 181 13.98 15.69 -0.91
CA GLU A 181 13.52 16.91 -1.57
C GLU A 181 12.42 16.60 -2.60
N THR A 182 12.37 15.35 -3.09
CA THR A 182 11.40 14.90 -4.08
C THR A 182 10.24 14.13 -3.44
N PHE A 183 10.56 13.22 -2.54
CA PHE A 183 9.58 12.32 -1.93
C PHE A 183 9.26 12.75 -0.50
N THR A 184 7.97 12.91 -0.19
CA THR A 184 7.50 13.14 1.18
C THR A 184 7.61 11.89 2.05
N LYS A 185 7.52 10.71 1.42
CA LYS A 185 7.74 9.40 2.04
C LYS A 185 8.93 8.73 1.37
N THR A 186 9.95 8.39 2.16
CA THR A 186 11.18 7.72 1.69
C THR A 186 11.36 6.31 2.26
N GLU A 187 10.38 5.81 3.01
CA GLU A 187 10.42 4.45 3.53
C GLU A 187 9.73 3.50 2.55
N PHE A 188 10.48 2.51 2.07
CA PHE A 188 9.95 1.45 1.21
C PHE A 188 9.03 0.52 2.01
N ASP A 189 7.86 0.21 1.47
CA ASP A 189 6.96 -0.81 2.00
C ASP A 189 7.36 -2.19 1.47
N LEU A 190 7.67 -3.11 2.39
CA LEU A 190 8.11 -4.46 2.04
C LEU A 190 7.02 -5.25 1.33
N ALA A 191 5.77 -5.15 1.79
CA ALA A 191 4.66 -5.91 1.23
C ALA A 191 4.35 -5.48 -0.21
N THR A 192 4.35 -4.18 -0.47
CA THR A 192 4.17 -3.61 -1.82
C THR A 192 5.25 -4.12 -2.79
N LEU A 193 6.52 -4.14 -2.36
CA LEU A 193 7.60 -4.67 -3.19
C LEU A 193 7.49 -6.18 -3.39
N GLU A 194 7.22 -6.93 -2.32
CA GLU A 194 7.04 -8.38 -2.37
C GLU A 194 5.95 -8.78 -3.35
N HIS A 195 4.80 -8.07 -3.33
CA HIS A 195 3.69 -8.31 -4.24
C HIS A 195 4.13 -8.19 -5.71
N ARG A 196 4.73 -7.08 -6.09
CA ARG A 196 5.18 -6.84 -7.47
C ARG A 196 6.29 -7.81 -7.91
N LEU A 197 7.26 -8.09 -7.03
CA LEU A 197 8.33 -9.03 -7.32
C LEU A 197 7.82 -10.47 -7.47
N ARG A 198 6.76 -10.83 -6.73
CA ARG A 198 6.07 -12.11 -6.85
C ARG A 198 5.38 -12.26 -8.21
N GLU A 199 4.67 -11.23 -8.68
CA GLU A 199 4.12 -11.23 -10.05
C GLU A 199 5.20 -11.48 -11.10
N LEU A 200 6.33 -10.73 -11.01
CA LEU A 200 7.44 -10.88 -11.93
C LEU A 200 8.05 -12.28 -11.91
N ALA A 201 8.16 -12.91 -10.74
CA ALA A 201 8.67 -14.27 -10.60
C ALA A 201 7.71 -15.31 -11.22
N PHE A 202 6.39 -15.13 -11.10
CA PHE A 202 5.41 -15.98 -11.77
C PHE A 202 5.41 -15.80 -13.29
N LEU A 203 5.53 -14.56 -13.77
CA LEU A 203 5.53 -14.26 -15.21
C LEU A 203 6.82 -14.70 -15.93
N ASN A 204 7.92 -14.87 -15.17
CA ASN A 204 9.23 -15.23 -15.68
C ASN A 204 9.72 -16.54 -15.04
N SER A 205 9.06 -17.64 -15.39
CA SER A 205 9.40 -18.98 -14.87
C SER A 205 10.90 -19.27 -15.01
N GLY A 206 11.53 -19.76 -13.95
CA GLY A 206 12.95 -20.05 -13.88
C GLY A 206 13.85 -18.88 -13.45
N VAL A 207 13.29 -17.68 -13.26
CA VAL A 207 14.01 -16.55 -12.66
C VAL A 207 13.80 -16.57 -11.14
N ARG A 208 14.90 -16.53 -10.39
CA ARG A 208 14.90 -16.44 -8.92
C ARG A 208 15.03 -14.99 -8.50
N ILE A 209 14.06 -14.51 -7.73
CA ILE A 209 14.08 -13.17 -7.15
C ILE A 209 14.18 -13.31 -5.64
N ILE A 210 15.15 -12.63 -5.01
CA ILE A 210 15.33 -12.61 -3.56
C ILE A 210 15.10 -11.18 -3.07
N LEU A 211 14.10 -10.99 -2.23
CA LEU A 211 13.85 -9.73 -1.54
C LEU A 211 14.36 -9.84 -0.11
N THR A 212 15.28 -8.95 0.28
CA THR A 212 15.87 -8.92 1.62
C THR A 212 15.60 -7.56 2.27
N ASP A 213 15.00 -7.56 3.44
CA ASP A 213 14.84 -6.36 4.27
C ASP A 213 15.82 -6.41 5.44
N LYS A 214 16.85 -5.55 5.38
CA LYS A 214 17.89 -5.40 6.40
C LYS A 214 17.66 -4.23 7.35
N ARG A 215 16.47 -3.64 7.33
CA ARG A 215 16.14 -2.48 8.17
C ARG A 215 15.82 -2.85 9.62
N GLY A 216 15.32 -4.05 9.84
CA GLY A 216 14.98 -4.55 11.18
C GLY A 216 16.17 -5.20 11.90
N VAL A 217 15.93 -5.66 13.13
CA VAL A 217 16.92 -6.40 13.94
C VAL A 217 17.28 -7.75 13.32
N GLU A 218 16.33 -8.36 12.62
CA GLU A 218 16.55 -9.60 11.86
C GLU A 218 16.27 -9.35 10.39
N ASP A 219 17.15 -9.84 9.53
CA ASP A 219 16.94 -9.81 8.10
C ASP A 219 15.71 -10.63 7.75
N LYS A 220 14.76 -10.01 7.07
CA LYS A 220 13.63 -10.72 6.46
C LYS A 220 14.00 -11.05 5.03
N VAL A 221 14.08 -12.34 4.72
CA VAL A 221 14.41 -12.82 3.38
C VAL A 221 13.20 -13.52 2.79
N VAL A 222 12.76 -13.07 1.62
CA VAL A 222 11.69 -13.67 0.84
C VAL A 222 12.28 -14.15 -0.47
N GLU A 223 12.23 -15.45 -0.70
CA GLU A 223 12.65 -16.07 -1.96
C GLU A 223 11.42 -16.31 -2.84
N LEU A 224 11.43 -15.77 -4.05
CA LEU A 224 10.36 -15.84 -5.03
C LEU A 224 10.91 -16.61 -6.25
N PHE A 225 10.48 -17.86 -6.38
CA PHE A 225 10.90 -18.75 -7.46
C PHE A 225 9.78 -19.74 -7.79
N TYR A 226 9.26 -19.68 -9.00
CA TYR A 226 8.08 -20.45 -9.42
C TYR A 226 8.30 -21.12 -10.76
N GLU A 227 8.64 -22.41 -10.75
CA GLU A 227 8.83 -23.20 -11.97
C GLU A 227 7.53 -23.41 -12.77
N GLY A 228 6.38 -23.38 -12.10
CA GLY A 228 5.06 -23.55 -12.73
C GLY A 228 4.54 -22.30 -13.47
N GLY A 229 5.28 -21.20 -13.50
CA GLY A 229 4.92 -19.98 -14.24
C GLY A 229 3.51 -19.47 -13.93
N ILE A 230 2.75 -19.07 -14.97
CA ILE A 230 1.41 -18.52 -14.82
C ILE A 230 0.36 -19.51 -14.29
N ALA A 231 0.56 -20.83 -14.46
CA ALA A 231 -0.29 -21.82 -13.82
C ALA A 231 -0.14 -21.80 -12.29
N ALA A 232 1.09 -21.67 -11.80
CA ALA A 232 1.37 -21.50 -10.38
C ALA A 232 0.80 -20.14 -9.89
N PHE A 233 0.80 -19.12 -10.73
CA PHE A 233 0.21 -17.83 -10.40
C PHE A 233 -1.30 -17.93 -10.17
N VAL A 234 -2.03 -18.58 -11.07
CA VAL A 234 -3.49 -18.81 -10.91
C VAL A 234 -3.78 -19.63 -9.64
N ARG A 235 -2.98 -20.69 -9.37
CA ARG A 235 -3.13 -21.44 -8.10
C ARG A 235 -2.87 -20.57 -6.87
N TYR A 236 -1.91 -19.67 -6.94
CA TYR A 236 -1.63 -18.72 -5.87
C TYR A 236 -2.79 -17.76 -5.64
N LEU A 237 -3.39 -17.22 -6.71
CA LEU A 237 -4.55 -16.32 -6.62
C LEU A 237 -5.77 -17.02 -6.02
N ASP A 238 -5.96 -18.30 -6.33
CA ASP A 238 -7.10 -19.09 -5.86
C ASP A 238 -6.81 -19.96 -4.62
N ARG A 239 -5.67 -19.75 -3.93
CA ARG A 239 -5.29 -20.55 -2.74
C ARG A 239 -6.31 -20.54 -1.59
N THR A 240 -7.22 -19.58 -1.58
CA THR A 240 -8.28 -19.42 -0.58
C THR A 240 -9.66 -19.84 -1.09
N LYS A 241 -9.75 -20.36 -2.33
CA LYS A 241 -10.99 -20.76 -3.01
C LYS A 241 -10.93 -22.26 -3.34
N GLN A 242 -12.09 -22.87 -3.60
CA GLN A 242 -12.16 -24.27 -4.05
C GLN A 242 -12.24 -24.32 -5.57
N ALA A 243 -11.29 -25.01 -6.18
CA ALA A 243 -11.26 -25.14 -7.62
C ALA A 243 -12.32 -26.13 -8.12
N VAL A 244 -12.91 -25.83 -9.28
CA VAL A 244 -13.84 -26.71 -10.00
C VAL A 244 -13.07 -27.78 -10.77
N LEU A 245 -11.87 -27.46 -11.21
CA LEU A 245 -10.98 -28.33 -11.98
C LEU A 245 -9.76 -28.73 -11.15
N PRO A 246 -9.18 -29.91 -11.36
CA PRO A 246 -7.96 -30.35 -10.65
C PRO A 246 -6.75 -29.48 -11.01
N GLU A 247 -6.67 -29.00 -12.24
CA GLU A 247 -5.55 -28.20 -12.76
C GLU A 247 -6.04 -27.01 -13.58
N PRO A 248 -5.30 -25.89 -13.60
CA PRO A 248 -5.58 -24.78 -14.50
C PRO A 248 -5.42 -25.19 -15.97
N ILE A 249 -6.27 -24.64 -16.83
CA ILE A 249 -6.16 -24.80 -18.28
C ILE A 249 -5.08 -23.85 -18.78
N MET A 250 -4.12 -24.38 -19.53
CA MET A 250 -3.00 -23.61 -20.09
C MET A 250 -3.19 -23.43 -21.59
N ILE A 251 -2.99 -22.19 -22.03
CA ILE A 251 -2.93 -21.82 -23.45
C ILE A 251 -1.59 -21.12 -23.67
N HIS A 252 -0.81 -21.65 -24.61
CA HIS A 252 0.49 -21.09 -24.96
C HIS A 252 0.68 -21.12 -26.48
N GLY A 253 1.15 -20.03 -27.06
CA GLY A 253 1.47 -19.99 -28.48
C GLY A 253 2.10 -18.67 -28.93
N GLU A 254 2.72 -18.71 -30.09
CA GLU A 254 3.30 -17.56 -30.75
C GLU A 254 2.71 -17.43 -32.17
N ARG A 255 2.28 -16.23 -32.53
CA ARG A 255 1.77 -15.91 -33.86
C ARG A 255 2.08 -14.45 -34.19
N ASP A 256 2.58 -14.20 -35.38
CA ASP A 256 2.95 -12.85 -35.88
C ASP A 256 3.96 -12.13 -34.96
N GLY A 257 4.87 -12.90 -34.33
CA GLY A 257 5.85 -12.37 -33.37
C GLY A 257 5.28 -12.00 -31.99
N ILE A 258 4.00 -12.28 -31.73
CA ILE A 258 3.34 -12.06 -30.44
C ILE A 258 3.22 -13.40 -29.74
N THR A 259 3.80 -13.51 -28.54
CA THR A 259 3.61 -14.68 -27.66
C THR A 259 2.43 -14.42 -26.74
N VAL A 260 1.59 -15.45 -26.58
CA VAL A 260 0.44 -15.44 -25.68
C VAL A 260 0.57 -16.57 -24.68
N ASP A 261 0.56 -16.24 -23.39
CA ASP A 261 0.51 -17.17 -22.28
C ASP A 261 -0.79 -16.88 -21.50
N CYS A 262 -1.65 -17.88 -21.35
CA CYS A 262 -2.90 -17.70 -20.62
C CYS A 262 -3.19 -18.93 -19.75
N ALA A 263 -3.48 -18.71 -18.48
CA ALA A 263 -3.93 -19.72 -17.53
C ALA A 263 -5.33 -19.38 -17.04
N LEU A 264 -6.23 -20.38 -17.08
CA LEU A 264 -7.62 -20.25 -16.69
C LEU A 264 -7.99 -21.27 -15.63
N TRP A 265 -8.72 -20.86 -14.60
CA TRP A 265 -9.22 -21.77 -13.59
C TRP A 265 -10.57 -21.29 -13.05
N TRP A 266 -11.59 -22.15 -13.03
CA TRP A 266 -12.86 -21.87 -12.40
C TRP A 266 -12.87 -22.37 -10.95
N ASN A 267 -13.46 -21.58 -10.07
CA ASN A 267 -13.55 -21.85 -8.64
C ASN A 267 -15.01 -21.81 -8.14
N ASP A 268 -15.21 -21.88 -6.83
CA ASP A 268 -16.53 -21.89 -6.19
C ASP A 268 -17.10 -20.49 -5.91
N SER A 269 -16.35 -19.40 -6.23
CA SER A 269 -16.79 -18.02 -6.05
C SER A 269 -17.83 -17.60 -7.10
N TYR A 270 -18.25 -16.33 -7.04
CA TYR A 270 -19.17 -15.72 -8.00
C TYR A 270 -18.53 -14.55 -8.77
N HIS A 271 -17.23 -14.33 -8.58
CA HIS A 271 -16.52 -13.17 -9.08
C HIS A 271 -15.51 -13.55 -10.16
N GLU A 272 -15.38 -12.67 -11.16
CA GLU A 272 -14.31 -12.75 -12.17
C GLU A 272 -13.04 -12.08 -11.62
N ASN A 273 -11.90 -12.75 -11.74
CA ASN A 273 -10.58 -12.20 -11.44
C ASN A 273 -9.66 -12.46 -12.64
N VAL A 274 -9.45 -11.43 -13.47
CA VAL A 274 -8.62 -11.53 -14.68
C VAL A 274 -7.49 -10.52 -14.61
N LEU A 275 -6.27 -11.01 -14.47
CA LEU A 275 -5.06 -10.21 -14.50
C LEU A 275 -4.47 -10.23 -15.91
N CYS A 276 -4.17 -9.05 -16.43
CA CYS A 276 -3.63 -8.85 -17.78
C CYS A 276 -2.25 -8.24 -17.72
N PHE A 277 -1.32 -8.79 -18.50
CA PHE A 277 0.06 -8.32 -18.59
C PHE A 277 0.51 -8.19 -20.04
N THR A 278 1.27 -7.14 -20.33
CA THR A 278 1.99 -6.97 -21.60
C THR A 278 3.45 -6.71 -21.29
N ASN A 279 4.36 -7.58 -21.77
CA ASN A 279 5.79 -7.49 -21.47
C ASN A 279 6.07 -7.37 -19.97
N ASN A 280 5.38 -8.17 -19.15
CA ASN A 280 5.39 -8.16 -17.68
C ASN A 280 4.77 -6.94 -17.00
N ILE A 281 4.25 -5.96 -17.73
CA ILE A 281 3.61 -4.76 -17.18
C ILE A 281 2.12 -5.06 -16.97
N PRO A 282 1.55 -4.82 -15.78
CA PRO A 282 0.13 -5.03 -15.53
C PRO A 282 -0.72 -3.97 -16.24
N GLN A 283 -1.83 -4.40 -16.86
CA GLN A 283 -2.85 -3.53 -17.44
C GLN A 283 -4.12 -3.58 -16.60
N ARG A 284 -4.29 -2.63 -15.71
CA ARG A 284 -5.48 -2.53 -14.84
C ARG A 284 -6.77 -2.34 -15.63
N ASP A 285 -6.71 -1.56 -16.72
CA ASP A 285 -7.85 -1.28 -17.61
C ASP A 285 -7.96 -2.30 -18.76
N GLY A 286 -7.19 -3.38 -18.71
CA GLY A 286 -7.15 -4.42 -19.74
C GLY A 286 -6.66 -3.88 -21.08
N GLY A 287 -7.40 -4.17 -22.16
CA GLY A 287 -7.04 -3.72 -23.51
C GLY A 287 -7.45 -4.70 -24.59
N THR A 288 -6.76 -4.61 -25.73
CA THR A 288 -7.05 -5.43 -26.93
C THR A 288 -6.87 -6.92 -26.68
N HIS A 289 -5.89 -7.33 -25.88
CA HIS A 289 -5.67 -8.73 -25.48
C HIS A 289 -6.85 -9.27 -24.65
N LEU A 290 -7.34 -8.51 -23.66
CA LEU A 290 -8.50 -8.89 -22.87
C LEU A 290 -9.79 -8.98 -23.73
N ALA A 291 -9.96 -8.06 -24.67
CA ALA A 291 -11.09 -8.08 -25.59
C ALA A 291 -11.08 -9.33 -26.49
N GLY A 292 -9.87 -9.73 -27.00
CA GLY A 292 -9.69 -10.97 -27.76
C GLY A 292 -10.00 -12.22 -26.92
N PHE A 293 -9.47 -12.27 -25.71
CA PHE A 293 -9.71 -13.35 -24.75
C PHE A 293 -11.20 -13.53 -24.44
N ARG A 294 -11.88 -12.44 -24.07
CA ARG A 294 -13.32 -12.48 -23.71
C ARG A 294 -14.19 -12.91 -24.89
N GLY A 295 -13.85 -12.48 -26.10
CA GLY A 295 -14.54 -12.89 -27.31
C GLY A 295 -14.39 -14.38 -27.61
N ALA A 296 -13.18 -14.90 -27.53
CA ALA A 296 -12.87 -16.31 -27.73
C ALA A 296 -13.51 -17.21 -26.68
N LEU A 297 -13.34 -16.87 -25.38
CA LEU A 297 -13.90 -17.63 -24.27
C LEU A 297 -15.43 -17.79 -24.42
N THR A 298 -16.12 -16.67 -24.68
CA THR A 298 -17.56 -16.67 -24.87
C THR A 298 -18.00 -17.58 -26.03
N ARG A 299 -17.25 -17.55 -27.14
CA ARG A 299 -17.56 -18.36 -28.32
C ARG A 299 -17.37 -19.86 -28.06
N VAL A 300 -16.23 -20.24 -27.46
CA VAL A 300 -15.92 -21.65 -27.17
C VAL A 300 -16.94 -22.23 -26.19
N VAL A 301 -17.23 -21.54 -25.10
CA VAL A 301 -18.20 -22.00 -24.09
C VAL A 301 -19.61 -22.14 -24.69
N ASN A 302 -20.05 -21.17 -25.51
CA ASN A 302 -21.35 -21.22 -26.16
C ASN A 302 -21.44 -22.36 -27.17
N ASN A 303 -20.42 -22.57 -27.99
CA ASN A 303 -20.39 -23.68 -28.97
C ASN A 303 -20.50 -25.02 -28.24
N TYR A 304 -19.66 -25.25 -27.26
CA TYR A 304 -19.71 -26.52 -26.52
C TYR A 304 -21.04 -26.74 -25.76
N ALA A 305 -21.58 -25.69 -25.15
CA ALA A 305 -22.88 -25.76 -24.45
C ALA A 305 -24.03 -26.11 -25.39
N ASN A 306 -23.98 -25.61 -26.65
CA ASN A 306 -24.97 -25.93 -27.68
C ASN A 306 -24.80 -27.37 -28.22
N ASP A 307 -23.59 -27.76 -28.56
CA ASP A 307 -23.23 -29.06 -29.13
C ASP A 307 -23.48 -30.21 -28.14
N SER A 308 -23.14 -30.01 -26.88
CA SER A 308 -23.42 -30.93 -25.76
C SER A 308 -24.91 -30.99 -25.36
N GLY A 309 -25.75 -30.05 -25.84
CA GLY A 309 -27.17 -29.98 -25.54
C GLY A 309 -27.53 -29.50 -24.13
N ILE A 310 -26.54 -29.16 -23.31
CA ILE A 310 -26.73 -28.74 -21.90
C ILE A 310 -27.56 -27.44 -21.84
N ALA A 311 -27.22 -26.44 -22.66
CA ALA A 311 -27.97 -25.17 -22.70
C ALA A 311 -29.43 -25.33 -23.11
N LYS A 312 -29.71 -26.25 -24.04
CA LYS A 312 -31.09 -26.54 -24.52
C LYS A 312 -31.92 -27.22 -23.43
N LYS A 313 -31.32 -28.10 -22.64
CA LYS A 313 -32.01 -28.80 -21.55
C LYS A 313 -32.47 -27.83 -20.47
N GLU A 314 -31.62 -26.87 -20.09
CA GLU A 314 -31.91 -25.89 -19.03
C GLU A 314 -32.68 -24.65 -19.55
N LYS A 315 -32.89 -24.54 -20.86
CA LYS A 315 -33.64 -23.42 -21.53
C LYS A 315 -33.09 -22.03 -21.15
N VAL A 316 -31.77 -21.90 -21.02
CA VAL A 316 -31.10 -20.64 -20.75
C VAL A 316 -30.25 -20.18 -21.93
N GLN A 317 -30.15 -18.87 -22.11
CA GLN A 317 -29.23 -18.26 -23.05
C GLN A 317 -27.99 -17.79 -22.29
N LEU A 318 -26.84 -18.30 -22.70
CA LEU A 318 -25.56 -17.97 -22.09
C LEU A 318 -25.01 -16.64 -22.64
N THR A 319 -24.49 -15.83 -21.75
CA THR A 319 -23.75 -14.59 -22.07
C THR A 319 -22.28 -14.73 -21.76
N GLY A 320 -21.47 -13.78 -22.26
CA GLY A 320 -20.03 -13.76 -21.91
C GLY A 320 -19.79 -13.57 -20.42
N ASP A 321 -20.68 -12.85 -19.72
CA ASP A 321 -20.57 -12.64 -18.27
C ASP A 321 -20.79 -13.92 -17.48
N ASP A 322 -21.75 -14.76 -17.93
CA ASP A 322 -21.97 -16.08 -17.31
C ASP A 322 -20.74 -16.97 -17.44
N ALA A 323 -20.06 -16.93 -18.61
CA ALA A 323 -18.85 -17.72 -18.86
C ALA A 323 -17.66 -17.30 -18.01
N ARG A 324 -17.65 -16.04 -17.55
CA ARG A 324 -16.58 -15.47 -16.70
C ARG A 324 -16.90 -15.48 -15.21
N GLU A 325 -18.12 -15.85 -14.82
CA GLU A 325 -18.43 -16.01 -13.40
C GLU A 325 -17.54 -17.09 -12.79
N ALA A 326 -16.93 -16.78 -11.64
CA ALA A 326 -16.01 -17.64 -10.92
C ALA A 326 -14.72 -18.02 -11.68
N LEU A 327 -14.34 -17.26 -12.69
CA LEU A 327 -13.11 -17.45 -13.44
C LEU A 327 -11.97 -16.65 -12.84
N THR A 328 -10.87 -17.31 -12.50
CA THR A 328 -9.55 -16.70 -12.30
C THR A 328 -8.69 -16.94 -13.53
N CYS A 329 -8.13 -15.88 -14.08
CA CYS A 329 -7.33 -15.93 -15.30
C CYS A 329 -6.12 -15.01 -15.21
N VAL A 330 -4.97 -15.50 -15.65
CA VAL A 330 -3.77 -14.70 -15.93
C VAL A 330 -3.52 -14.73 -17.43
N LEU A 331 -3.57 -13.57 -18.06
CA LEU A 331 -3.31 -13.38 -19.49
C LEU A 331 -2.06 -12.53 -19.66
N SER A 332 -0.98 -13.13 -20.14
CA SER A 332 0.30 -12.45 -20.42
C SER A 332 0.58 -12.49 -21.92
N VAL A 333 0.84 -11.32 -22.50
CA VAL A 333 1.27 -11.22 -23.89
C VAL A 333 2.65 -10.58 -23.98
N LYS A 334 3.50 -11.12 -24.87
CA LYS A 334 4.80 -10.53 -25.19
C LYS A 334 4.71 -9.95 -26.59
N VAL A 335 4.84 -8.64 -26.68
CA VAL A 335 4.64 -7.85 -27.92
C VAL A 335 5.91 -7.05 -28.20
N PRO A 336 6.47 -7.09 -29.41
CA PRO A 336 7.72 -6.40 -29.73
C PRO A 336 7.64 -4.88 -29.59
N ASP A 337 6.53 -4.27 -30.01
CA ASP A 337 6.30 -2.80 -29.96
C ASP A 337 4.87 -2.50 -29.49
N PRO A 338 4.58 -2.65 -28.18
CA PRO A 338 3.24 -2.45 -27.66
C PRO A 338 2.90 -0.95 -27.56
N LYS A 339 1.64 -0.62 -27.87
CA LYS A 339 1.08 0.74 -27.72
C LYS A 339 0.10 0.79 -26.57
N PHE A 340 0.25 1.82 -25.73
CA PHE A 340 -0.58 2.03 -24.54
C PHE A 340 -1.36 3.34 -24.64
N SER A 341 -2.46 3.44 -23.89
CA SER A 341 -3.31 4.63 -23.86
C SER A 341 -2.71 5.80 -23.08
N SER A 342 -1.78 5.53 -22.17
CA SER A 342 -1.18 6.50 -21.25
C SER A 342 0.29 6.16 -20.94
N GLN A 343 0.99 7.08 -20.29
CA GLN A 343 2.36 6.87 -19.80
C GLN A 343 2.41 5.81 -18.67
N THR A 344 1.33 5.66 -17.90
CA THR A 344 1.19 4.64 -16.84
C THR A 344 0.98 3.23 -17.39
N LYS A 345 0.76 3.09 -18.70
CA LYS A 345 0.60 1.80 -19.42
C LYS A 345 -0.60 0.96 -18.95
N ASP A 346 -1.62 1.56 -18.35
CA ASP A 346 -2.75 0.85 -17.77
C ASP A 346 -3.62 0.09 -18.76
N LYS A 347 -3.58 0.48 -20.07
CA LYS A 347 -4.40 -0.14 -21.11
C LYS A 347 -3.62 -0.37 -22.39
N LEU A 348 -3.61 -1.62 -22.87
CA LEU A 348 -3.04 -1.98 -24.18
C LEU A 348 -3.99 -1.59 -25.32
N VAL A 349 -3.49 -0.82 -26.31
CA VAL A 349 -4.29 -0.36 -27.46
C VAL A 349 -3.80 -0.92 -28.82
N SER A 350 -2.75 -1.73 -28.84
CA SER A 350 -2.23 -2.43 -30.03
C SER A 350 -3.30 -3.32 -30.66
N SER A 351 -3.87 -2.92 -31.80
CA SER A 351 -5.00 -3.60 -32.44
C SER A 351 -4.67 -4.99 -32.96
N GLU A 352 -3.43 -5.22 -33.37
CA GLU A 352 -2.88 -6.48 -33.88
C GLU A 352 -2.88 -7.61 -32.84
N VAL A 353 -2.87 -7.28 -31.53
CA VAL A 353 -2.84 -8.27 -30.46
C VAL A 353 -4.19 -9.00 -30.32
N ARG A 354 -5.30 -8.29 -30.55
CA ARG A 354 -6.64 -8.86 -30.38
C ARG A 354 -6.88 -10.11 -31.21
N PRO A 355 -6.66 -10.14 -32.56
CA PRO A 355 -6.92 -11.33 -33.36
C PRO A 355 -5.97 -12.49 -33.02
N VAL A 356 -4.71 -12.20 -32.62
CA VAL A 356 -3.76 -13.23 -32.21
C VAL A 356 -4.27 -13.96 -30.95
N VAL A 357 -4.61 -13.22 -29.90
CA VAL A 357 -5.17 -13.79 -28.67
C VAL A 357 -6.48 -14.53 -28.95
N GLU A 358 -7.40 -13.93 -29.73
CA GLU A 358 -8.70 -14.53 -30.06
C GLU A 358 -8.55 -15.86 -30.77
N ASN A 359 -7.65 -15.95 -31.75
CA ASN A 359 -7.42 -17.18 -32.51
C ASN A 359 -6.79 -18.29 -31.68
N LEU A 360 -5.70 -17.98 -30.94
CA LEU A 360 -5.02 -18.96 -30.10
C LEU A 360 -5.94 -19.52 -29.00
N VAL A 361 -6.70 -18.64 -28.34
CA VAL A 361 -7.66 -19.09 -27.32
C VAL A 361 -8.77 -19.93 -27.93
N ASN A 362 -9.36 -19.55 -29.09
CA ASN A 362 -10.37 -20.35 -29.77
C ASN A 362 -9.85 -21.75 -30.12
N GLU A 363 -8.68 -21.84 -30.72
CA GLU A 363 -8.09 -23.12 -31.15
C GLU A 363 -7.80 -24.03 -29.97
N GLN A 364 -7.00 -23.55 -29.00
CA GLN A 364 -6.50 -24.38 -27.91
C GLN A 364 -7.56 -24.68 -26.85
N LEU A 365 -8.38 -23.69 -26.47
CA LEU A 365 -9.46 -23.92 -25.50
C LEU A 365 -10.55 -24.81 -26.11
N GLY A 366 -10.84 -24.67 -27.43
CA GLY A 366 -11.77 -25.53 -28.15
C GLY A 366 -11.29 -26.99 -28.15
N ALA A 367 -10.04 -27.23 -28.52
CA ALA A 367 -9.41 -28.55 -28.47
C ALA A 367 -9.43 -29.14 -27.06
N TRP A 368 -9.05 -28.33 -26.04
CA TRP A 368 -9.08 -28.78 -24.66
C TRP A 368 -10.47 -29.24 -24.19
N PHE A 369 -11.54 -28.51 -24.59
CA PHE A 369 -12.91 -28.90 -24.24
C PHE A 369 -13.33 -30.23 -24.88
N GLU A 370 -12.86 -30.52 -26.09
CA GLU A 370 -13.10 -31.79 -26.77
C GLU A 370 -12.30 -32.93 -26.13
N GLU A 371 -11.05 -32.69 -25.71
CA GLU A 371 -10.17 -33.66 -25.09
C GLU A 371 -10.53 -33.97 -23.63
N HIS A 372 -11.19 -33.03 -22.92
CA HIS A 372 -11.53 -33.13 -21.48
C HIS A 372 -13.05 -32.98 -21.26
N PRO A 373 -13.89 -33.89 -21.77
CA PRO A 373 -15.34 -33.73 -21.76
C PRO A 373 -15.97 -33.75 -20.37
N SER A 374 -15.35 -34.34 -19.37
CA SER A 374 -15.83 -34.33 -17.97
C SER A 374 -15.66 -32.94 -17.33
N GLU A 375 -14.48 -32.38 -17.48
CA GLU A 375 -14.08 -31.09 -16.96
C GLU A 375 -14.80 -29.96 -17.72
N ALA A 376 -14.88 -30.04 -19.05
CA ALA A 376 -15.65 -29.12 -19.88
C ALA A 376 -17.14 -29.08 -19.47
N ARG A 377 -17.69 -30.26 -19.16
CA ARG A 377 -19.07 -30.36 -18.66
C ARG A 377 -19.22 -29.71 -17.28
N ALA A 378 -18.25 -29.86 -16.39
CA ALA A 378 -18.26 -29.21 -15.09
C ALA A 378 -18.25 -27.68 -15.23
N ILE A 379 -17.38 -27.13 -16.10
CA ILE A 379 -17.34 -25.69 -16.41
C ILE A 379 -18.68 -25.22 -16.96
N VAL A 380 -19.19 -25.87 -18.01
CA VAL A 380 -20.45 -25.46 -18.66
C VAL A 380 -21.65 -25.58 -17.72
N SER A 381 -21.66 -26.59 -16.83
CA SER A 381 -22.71 -26.69 -15.80
C SER A 381 -22.70 -25.49 -14.86
N LYS A 382 -21.52 -25.03 -14.45
CA LYS A 382 -21.37 -23.81 -13.63
C LYS A 382 -21.82 -22.55 -14.39
N VAL A 383 -21.44 -22.42 -15.66
CA VAL A 383 -21.87 -21.30 -16.53
C VAL A 383 -23.40 -21.29 -16.71
N VAL A 384 -24.00 -22.45 -16.90
CA VAL A 384 -25.47 -22.61 -16.99
C VAL A 384 -26.15 -22.24 -15.66
N GLU A 385 -25.58 -22.62 -14.54
CA GLU A 385 -26.05 -22.22 -13.21
C GLU A 385 -26.00 -20.69 -13.02
N ALA A 386 -24.93 -20.05 -13.45
CA ALA A 386 -24.80 -18.59 -13.46
C ALA A 386 -25.89 -17.94 -14.33
N ALA A 387 -26.09 -18.44 -15.56
CA ALA A 387 -27.16 -17.97 -16.47
C ALA A 387 -28.55 -18.15 -15.88
N ALA A 388 -28.83 -19.29 -15.24
CA ALA A 388 -30.11 -19.53 -14.58
C ALA A 388 -30.32 -18.57 -13.40
N ALA A 389 -29.30 -18.30 -12.62
CA ALA A 389 -29.37 -17.34 -11.53
C ALA A 389 -29.66 -15.92 -12.06
N ARG A 390 -28.97 -15.49 -13.13
CA ARG A 390 -29.18 -14.20 -13.80
C ARG A 390 -30.63 -14.09 -14.34
N GLU A 391 -31.11 -15.10 -15.00
CA GLU A 391 -32.52 -15.14 -15.49
C GLU A 391 -33.53 -15.10 -14.34
N ALA A 392 -33.31 -15.84 -13.26
CA ALA A 392 -34.15 -15.79 -12.07
C ALA A 392 -34.18 -14.39 -11.45
N ALA A 393 -33.03 -13.76 -11.36
CA ALA A 393 -32.91 -12.40 -10.89
C ALA A 393 -33.63 -11.39 -11.79
N ARG A 394 -33.53 -11.54 -13.12
CA ARG A 394 -34.27 -10.72 -14.09
C ARG A 394 -35.78 -10.85 -13.91
N LYS A 395 -36.28 -12.08 -13.80
CA LYS A 395 -37.72 -12.34 -13.57
C LYS A 395 -38.20 -11.76 -12.24
N ALA A 396 -37.42 -11.90 -11.18
CA ALA A 396 -37.77 -11.33 -9.89
C ALA A 396 -37.88 -9.78 -9.95
N ARG A 397 -36.96 -9.12 -10.66
CA ARG A 397 -37.03 -7.68 -10.91
C ARG A 397 -38.26 -7.26 -11.72
N GLU A 398 -38.57 -7.98 -12.81
CA GLU A 398 -39.76 -7.71 -13.63
C GLU A 398 -41.03 -7.80 -12.81
N LEU A 399 -41.15 -8.81 -11.94
CA LEU A 399 -42.28 -8.97 -11.03
C LEU A 399 -42.37 -7.82 -10.01
N THR A 400 -41.22 -7.39 -9.45
CA THR A 400 -41.16 -6.26 -8.53
C THR A 400 -41.53 -4.95 -9.26
N ARG A 401 -40.99 -4.73 -10.46
CA ARG A 401 -41.30 -3.58 -11.30
C ARG A 401 -42.76 -3.52 -11.74
N ARG A 402 -43.43 -4.68 -12.04
CA ARG A 402 -44.87 -4.75 -12.32
C ARG A 402 -45.73 -4.43 -11.09
N LYS A 403 -45.26 -4.85 -9.89
CA LYS A 403 -45.95 -4.47 -8.63
C LYS A 403 -45.71 -3.00 -8.30
N GLY A 404 -44.56 -2.42 -8.64
CA GLY A 404 -44.21 -1.01 -8.46
C GLY A 404 -44.68 -0.08 -9.58
N ALA A 405 -45.20 -0.59 -10.71
CA ALA A 405 -45.79 0.26 -11.78
C ALA A 405 -47.09 0.96 -11.37
N LEU A 406 -47.69 0.57 -10.25
CA LEU A 406 -48.75 1.31 -9.54
C LEU A 406 -48.22 2.29 -8.48
N ASP A 407 -46.88 2.25 -8.19
CA ASP A 407 -46.17 3.06 -7.16
C ASP A 407 -44.93 3.71 -7.77
N ILE A 408 -45.10 4.49 -8.85
CA ILE A 408 -44.01 5.04 -9.70
C ILE A 408 -43.14 6.13 -8.99
N SER A 409 -43.18 6.27 -7.69
CA SER A 409 -42.34 7.27 -7.02
C SER A 409 -41.94 6.99 -5.58
N SER A 410 -41.96 5.75 -5.12
CA SER A 410 -41.48 5.53 -3.73
C SER A 410 -39.99 5.20 -3.66
N LEU A 411 -39.19 6.22 -3.42
CA LEU A 411 -37.91 6.06 -2.75
C LEU A 411 -38.09 5.24 -1.48
N PRO A 412 -37.09 4.49 -1.03
CA PRO A 412 -37.21 3.70 0.20
C PRO A 412 -37.74 4.56 1.35
N GLY A 413 -38.79 4.13 2.02
CA GLY A 413 -39.44 4.90 3.09
C GLY A 413 -38.50 5.28 4.26
N LYS A 414 -37.34 4.66 4.32
CA LYS A 414 -36.27 4.98 5.28
C LYS A 414 -35.32 6.09 4.80
N LEU A 415 -35.23 6.34 3.50
CA LEU A 415 -34.36 7.36 2.94
C LEU A 415 -34.90 8.76 3.29
N ALA A 416 -34.11 9.54 3.98
CA ALA A 416 -34.30 10.98 4.10
C ALA A 416 -33.52 11.66 2.97
N ASP A 417 -34.19 11.88 1.84
CA ASP A 417 -33.54 12.42 0.63
C ASP A 417 -33.24 13.92 0.75
N CYS A 418 -32.33 14.43 -0.09
CA CYS A 418 -32.03 15.85 -0.23
C CYS A 418 -32.90 16.51 -1.33
N GLN A 419 -32.93 17.85 -1.35
CA GLN A 419 -33.69 18.63 -2.33
C GLN A 419 -32.92 18.81 -3.65
N GLU A 420 -31.58 18.83 -3.57
CA GLU A 420 -30.70 18.98 -4.74
C GLU A 420 -30.82 17.77 -5.66
N ARG A 421 -30.89 18.04 -6.97
CA ARG A 421 -31.00 17.02 -8.01
C ARG A 421 -29.73 16.83 -8.82
N ASP A 422 -28.78 17.78 -8.71
CA ASP A 422 -27.46 17.65 -9.32
C ASP A 422 -26.60 16.67 -8.48
N PRO A 423 -26.25 15.49 -9.00
CA PRO A 423 -25.46 14.51 -8.26
C PRO A 423 -24.11 15.05 -7.79
N SER A 424 -23.50 15.99 -8.52
CA SER A 424 -22.19 16.55 -8.20
C SER A 424 -22.21 17.41 -6.94
N LYS A 425 -23.40 17.91 -6.57
CA LYS A 425 -23.63 18.72 -5.37
C LYS A 425 -24.31 17.96 -4.24
N SER A 426 -24.72 16.72 -4.50
CA SER A 426 -25.49 15.89 -3.58
C SER A 426 -24.63 14.83 -2.93
N GLU A 427 -24.90 14.53 -1.67
CA GLU A 427 -24.21 13.49 -0.91
C GLU A 427 -25.18 12.66 -0.08
N ILE A 428 -24.85 11.39 0.12
CA ILE A 428 -25.63 10.45 0.93
C ILE A 428 -24.77 9.87 2.05
N PHE A 429 -25.32 9.91 3.28
CA PHE A 429 -24.74 9.25 4.44
C PHE A 429 -25.45 7.91 4.65
N ILE A 430 -24.70 6.83 4.57
CA ILE A 430 -25.16 5.48 4.92
C ILE A 430 -24.82 5.27 6.39
N VAL A 431 -25.84 5.16 7.22
CA VAL A 431 -25.70 5.21 8.68
C VAL A 431 -26.16 3.90 9.30
N GLU A 432 -25.45 3.46 10.33
CA GLU A 432 -25.81 2.28 11.11
C GLU A 432 -26.99 2.55 12.04
N GLY A 433 -28.05 1.76 11.87
CA GLY A 433 -29.19 1.75 12.78
C GLY A 433 -30.13 2.95 12.72
N ASP A 434 -31.26 2.80 13.36
CA ASP A 434 -32.31 3.86 13.42
C ASP A 434 -31.95 4.97 14.42
N SER A 435 -31.13 4.70 15.46
CA SER A 435 -30.73 5.67 16.49
C SER A 435 -29.81 6.73 15.91
N ALA A 436 -28.65 6.32 15.38
CA ALA A 436 -27.73 7.25 14.71
C ALA A 436 -28.37 7.88 13.46
N GLY A 437 -29.21 7.11 12.74
CA GLY A 437 -30.00 7.60 11.62
C GLY A 437 -30.97 8.70 12.01
N GLY A 438 -31.55 8.66 13.22
CA GLY A 438 -32.42 9.70 13.77
C GLY A 438 -31.67 11.02 14.00
N SER A 439 -30.53 10.95 14.69
CA SER A 439 -29.66 12.12 14.94
C SER A 439 -29.14 12.70 13.62
N ALA A 440 -28.67 11.86 12.68
CA ALA A 440 -28.17 12.31 11.39
C ALA A 440 -29.26 12.96 10.51
N LYS A 441 -30.50 12.45 10.52
CA LYS A 441 -31.65 13.05 9.81
C LYS A 441 -31.98 14.45 10.35
N GLN A 442 -31.86 14.68 11.64
CA GLN A 442 -32.07 15.97 12.25
C GLN A 442 -30.91 16.94 11.99
N ALA A 443 -29.69 16.43 12.03
CA ALA A 443 -28.44 17.19 11.89
C ALA A 443 -28.15 17.66 10.46
N ARG A 444 -28.55 16.87 9.45
CA ARG A 444 -28.16 17.08 8.05
C ARG A 444 -28.61 18.42 7.45
N HIS A 445 -27.89 18.92 6.49
CA HIS A 445 -28.33 19.99 5.62
C HIS A 445 -29.29 19.43 4.56
N ARG A 446 -30.59 19.74 4.64
CA ARG A 446 -31.65 19.14 3.81
C ARG A 446 -31.54 19.44 2.33
N GLU A 447 -30.84 20.52 1.98
CA GLU A 447 -30.68 20.91 0.59
C GLU A 447 -29.86 19.88 -0.19
N ASN A 448 -28.72 19.46 0.32
CA ASN A 448 -27.74 18.66 -0.43
C ASN A 448 -27.32 17.33 0.25
N GLN A 449 -27.75 17.08 1.49
CA GLN A 449 -27.40 15.88 2.24
C GLN A 449 -28.58 14.93 2.39
N ALA A 450 -28.45 13.70 1.94
CA ALA A 450 -29.38 12.60 2.19
C ALA A 450 -28.85 11.66 3.28
N VAL A 451 -29.74 11.00 4.01
CA VAL A 451 -29.40 10.01 5.05
C VAL A 451 -30.19 8.72 4.83
N LEU A 452 -29.49 7.61 4.74
CA LEU A 452 -30.04 6.27 4.64
C LEU A 452 -29.61 5.43 5.85
N PRO A 453 -30.49 5.20 6.83
CA PRO A 453 -30.22 4.26 7.90
C PRO A 453 -30.38 2.82 7.42
N LEU A 454 -29.42 1.96 7.74
CA LEU A 454 -29.46 0.53 7.51
C LEU A 454 -29.76 -0.20 8.81
N ARG A 455 -30.64 -1.20 8.77
CA ARG A 455 -30.99 -2.01 9.95
C ARG A 455 -30.03 -3.20 10.09
N GLY A 456 -29.00 -3.01 10.91
CA GLY A 456 -28.06 -4.06 11.25
C GLY A 456 -27.13 -4.44 10.08
N LYS A 457 -26.55 -5.63 10.17
CA LYS A 457 -25.60 -6.17 9.19
C LYS A 457 -26.30 -6.51 7.88
N ILE A 458 -25.82 -5.93 6.77
CA ILE A 458 -26.33 -6.26 5.44
C ILE A 458 -25.87 -7.67 5.03
N LEU A 459 -26.48 -8.20 3.99
CA LEU A 459 -26.07 -9.49 3.43
C LEU A 459 -24.61 -9.43 2.98
N ASN A 460 -23.82 -10.44 3.37
CA ASN A 460 -22.47 -10.62 2.87
C ASN A 460 -22.51 -11.07 1.39
N VAL A 461 -22.20 -10.14 0.49
CA VAL A 461 -22.25 -10.37 -0.96
C VAL A 461 -21.08 -11.21 -1.48
N GLU A 462 -20.02 -11.40 -0.69
CA GLU A 462 -18.92 -12.32 -1.02
C GLU A 462 -19.41 -13.77 -1.14
N ARG A 463 -20.39 -14.14 -0.32
CA ARG A 463 -20.97 -15.49 -0.23
C ARG A 463 -22.31 -15.63 -0.91
N ALA A 464 -22.88 -14.56 -1.43
CA ALA A 464 -24.25 -14.56 -1.90
C ALA A 464 -24.33 -14.56 -3.40
N ARG A 465 -25.06 -15.52 -3.94
CA ARG A 465 -25.46 -15.50 -5.35
C ARG A 465 -26.31 -14.25 -5.63
N PHE A 466 -26.27 -13.81 -6.88
CA PHE A 466 -26.92 -12.58 -7.33
C PHE A 466 -28.45 -12.56 -7.07
N ASP A 467 -29.15 -13.68 -7.23
CA ASP A 467 -30.58 -13.81 -6.92
C ASP A 467 -30.89 -13.60 -5.43
N LYS A 468 -30.02 -14.10 -4.54
CA LYS A 468 -30.12 -13.87 -3.10
C LYS A 468 -29.88 -12.40 -2.72
N MET A 469 -28.92 -11.75 -3.37
CA MET A 469 -28.66 -10.33 -3.14
C MET A 469 -29.88 -9.48 -3.44
N LEU A 470 -30.56 -9.75 -4.56
CA LEU A 470 -31.78 -9.03 -4.95
C LEU A 470 -32.98 -9.30 -4.03
N SER A 471 -32.99 -10.41 -3.33
CA SER A 471 -34.04 -10.74 -2.34
C SER A 471 -33.83 -10.06 -0.99
N SER A 472 -32.61 -9.49 -0.73
CA SER A 472 -32.30 -8.74 0.48
C SER A 472 -32.92 -7.35 0.45
N ALA A 473 -33.74 -7.03 1.45
CA ALA A 473 -34.43 -5.74 1.56
C ALA A 473 -33.44 -4.59 1.71
N GLU A 474 -32.37 -4.76 2.46
CA GLU A 474 -31.33 -3.75 2.70
C GLU A 474 -30.53 -3.46 1.42
N ILE A 475 -30.13 -4.50 0.69
CA ILE A 475 -29.43 -4.36 -0.59
C ILE A 475 -30.36 -3.69 -1.61
N GLY A 476 -31.62 -4.11 -1.71
CA GLY A 476 -32.61 -3.48 -2.57
C GLY A 476 -32.83 -1.99 -2.25
N THR A 477 -32.89 -1.66 -0.97
CA THR A 477 -32.99 -0.28 -0.47
C THR A 477 -31.77 0.57 -0.89
N LEU A 478 -30.56 0.02 -0.75
CA LEU A 478 -29.33 0.69 -1.12
C LEU A 478 -29.26 0.96 -2.63
N ILE A 479 -29.54 -0.05 -3.46
CA ILE A 479 -29.58 0.08 -4.92
C ILE A 479 -30.59 1.14 -5.37
N THR A 480 -31.80 1.12 -4.79
CA THR A 480 -32.86 2.07 -5.12
C THR A 480 -32.47 3.49 -4.71
N ALA A 481 -31.85 3.68 -3.54
CA ALA A 481 -31.37 4.97 -3.07
C ALA A 481 -30.29 5.57 -3.98
N LEU A 482 -29.34 4.75 -4.44
CA LEU A 482 -28.25 5.17 -5.31
C LEU A 482 -28.68 5.44 -6.75
N GLY A 483 -29.69 4.72 -7.25
CA GLY A 483 -30.28 4.92 -8.57
C GLY A 483 -29.51 4.32 -9.74
N THR A 484 -28.42 3.61 -9.49
CA THR A 484 -27.49 3.08 -10.53
C THR A 484 -27.94 1.76 -11.17
N GLY A 485 -28.90 1.06 -10.56
CA GLY A 485 -29.11 -0.36 -10.84
C GLY A 485 -28.02 -1.22 -10.21
N ILE A 486 -28.03 -2.52 -10.50
CA ILE A 486 -27.01 -3.47 -10.00
C ILE A 486 -26.80 -4.60 -11.02
N GLY A 487 -25.59 -5.16 -11.03
CA GLY A 487 -25.16 -6.21 -11.95
C GLY A 487 -24.69 -5.65 -13.28
N ARG A 488 -23.91 -6.45 -14.00
CA ARG A 488 -23.13 -6.02 -15.18
C ARG A 488 -23.96 -5.46 -16.33
N GLU A 489 -25.25 -5.86 -16.44
CA GLU A 489 -26.13 -5.42 -17.54
C GLU A 489 -26.87 -4.11 -17.24
N GLU A 490 -27.16 -3.81 -15.97
CA GLU A 490 -28.03 -2.67 -15.60
C GLU A 490 -27.30 -1.58 -14.83
N PHE A 491 -26.15 -1.91 -14.24
CA PHE A 491 -25.38 -0.92 -13.50
C PHE A 491 -24.87 0.17 -14.44
N ASN A 492 -25.14 1.40 -14.07
CA ASN A 492 -24.68 2.56 -14.80
C ASN A 492 -24.31 3.67 -13.79
N ALA A 493 -23.02 3.92 -13.66
CA ALA A 493 -22.49 4.92 -12.76
C ALA A 493 -22.90 6.36 -13.11
N ASP A 494 -23.24 6.63 -14.39
CA ASP A 494 -23.73 7.94 -14.82
C ASP A 494 -25.14 8.28 -14.28
N LYS A 495 -25.86 7.27 -13.80
CA LYS A 495 -27.17 7.44 -13.13
C LYS A 495 -27.08 7.62 -11.64
N LEU A 496 -25.86 7.67 -11.09
CA LEU A 496 -25.64 7.84 -9.65
C LEU A 496 -26.30 9.16 -9.18
N ARG A 497 -27.09 9.07 -8.13
CA ARG A 497 -27.83 10.22 -7.59
C ARG A 497 -26.97 11.10 -6.66
N TYR A 498 -25.88 10.59 -6.16
CA TYR A 498 -24.97 11.26 -5.23
C TYR A 498 -23.52 10.98 -5.59
N HIS A 499 -22.76 12.04 -5.89
CA HIS A 499 -21.32 11.87 -6.19
C HIS A 499 -20.45 11.75 -4.93
N LYS A 500 -21.05 11.86 -3.72
CA LYS A 500 -20.38 11.48 -2.48
C LYS A 500 -21.26 10.49 -1.72
N ILE A 501 -20.80 9.25 -1.64
CA ILE A 501 -21.40 8.19 -0.85
C ILE A 501 -20.52 8.03 0.39
N ILE A 502 -21.08 8.34 1.55
CA ILE A 502 -20.31 8.41 2.80
C ILE A 502 -20.79 7.34 3.76
N ILE A 503 -19.93 6.38 4.04
CA ILE A 503 -20.19 5.33 5.05
C ILE A 503 -19.90 5.96 6.42
N MET A 504 -20.89 5.91 7.31
CA MET A 504 -20.81 6.46 8.65
C MET A 504 -21.31 5.43 9.65
N THR A 505 -20.38 4.67 10.25
CA THR A 505 -20.62 3.59 11.21
C THR A 505 -20.03 3.94 12.57
N ASP A 506 -20.51 3.27 13.61
CA ASP A 506 -19.98 3.39 14.96
C ASP A 506 -18.50 2.96 15.05
N ALA A 507 -17.78 3.45 16.05
CA ALA A 507 -16.36 3.14 16.29
C ALA A 507 -16.21 1.90 17.18
N ASP A 508 -17.06 0.91 17.00
CA ASP A 508 -17.06 -0.37 17.70
C ASP A 508 -16.87 -1.57 16.73
N VAL A 509 -16.87 -2.78 17.26
CA VAL A 509 -16.66 -4.00 16.47
C VAL A 509 -17.79 -4.28 15.48
N ASP A 510 -19.03 -3.93 15.81
CA ASP A 510 -20.18 -4.12 14.93
C ASP A 510 -20.17 -3.11 13.78
N GLY A 511 -19.87 -1.83 14.08
CA GLY A 511 -19.69 -0.78 13.07
C GLY A 511 -18.55 -1.08 12.12
N ALA A 512 -17.42 -1.61 12.61
CA ALA A 512 -16.32 -2.08 11.77
C ALA A 512 -16.75 -3.21 10.83
N HIS A 513 -17.56 -4.16 11.30
CA HIS A 513 -18.10 -5.24 10.48
C HIS A 513 -19.08 -4.72 9.41
N ILE A 514 -20.00 -3.81 9.77
CA ILE A 514 -20.96 -3.20 8.82
C ILE A 514 -20.20 -2.42 7.75
N ARG A 515 -19.17 -1.68 8.12
CA ARG A 515 -18.31 -0.97 7.17
C ARG A 515 -17.61 -1.95 6.20
N THR A 516 -17.09 -3.07 6.69
CA THR A 516 -16.47 -4.09 5.86
C THR A 516 -17.49 -4.71 4.89
N LEU A 517 -18.72 -5.01 5.33
CA LEU A 517 -19.79 -5.51 4.48
C LEU A 517 -20.17 -4.51 3.37
N LEU A 518 -20.25 -3.22 3.69
CA LEU A 518 -20.51 -2.17 2.71
C LEU A 518 -19.37 -2.01 1.71
N LEU A 519 -18.13 -2.02 2.18
CA LEU A 519 -16.97 -1.99 1.30
C LEU A 519 -16.94 -3.20 0.36
N THR A 520 -17.24 -4.41 0.87
CA THR A 520 -17.37 -5.63 0.07
C THR A 520 -18.47 -5.45 -1.00
N PHE A 521 -19.61 -4.89 -0.62
CA PHE A 521 -20.71 -4.63 -1.57
C PHE A 521 -20.28 -3.68 -2.70
N PHE A 522 -19.68 -2.54 -2.38
CA PHE A 522 -19.23 -1.60 -3.40
C PHE A 522 -18.11 -2.17 -4.27
N TYR A 523 -17.15 -2.83 -3.68
CA TYR A 523 -16.04 -3.45 -4.41
C TYR A 523 -16.51 -4.54 -5.39
N ARG A 524 -17.43 -5.44 -4.95
CA ARG A 524 -17.90 -6.56 -5.77
C ARG A 524 -18.98 -6.18 -6.77
N GLN A 525 -19.86 -5.25 -6.44
CA GLN A 525 -21.08 -4.97 -7.22
C GLN A 525 -21.07 -3.63 -7.93
N MET A 526 -20.28 -2.67 -7.47
CA MET A 526 -20.24 -1.31 -8.01
C MET A 526 -18.80 -0.75 -8.02
N PRO A 527 -17.80 -1.44 -8.61
CA PRO A 527 -16.40 -1.02 -8.58
C PRO A 527 -16.18 0.38 -9.17
N GLU A 528 -16.91 0.76 -10.24
CA GLU A 528 -16.80 2.09 -10.82
C GLU A 528 -17.13 3.23 -9.84
N VAL A 529 -17.91 3.00 -8.80
CA VAL A 529 -18.16 4.00 -7.74
C VAL A 529 -16.88 4.32 -6.98
N ILE A 530 -16.04 3.31 -6.76
CA ILE A 530 -14.73 3.47 -6.11
C ILE A 530 -13.74 4.10 -7.09
N GLU A 531 -13.65 3.60 -8.32
CA GLU A 531 -12.75 4.08 -9.38
C GLU A 531 -12.98 5.56 -9.68
N ARG A 532 -14.24 5.98 -9.80
CA ARG A 532 -14.62 7.40 -9.99
C ARG A 532 -14.44 8.25 -8.74
N GLY A 533 -14.10 7.63 -7.60
CA GLY A 533 -13.83 8.30 -6.33
C GLY A 533 -15.04 8.87 -5.63
N HIS A 534 -16.17 8.19 -5.74
CA HIS A 534 -17.44 8.61 -5.12
C HIS A 534 -17.67 7.99 -3.74
N LEU A 535 -16.84 7.02 -3.29
CA LEU A 535 -16.99 6.35 -2.02
C LEU A 535 -16.06 6.93 -0.95
N PHE A 536 -16.63 7.26 0.21
CA PHE A 536 -15.91 7.84 1.34
C PHE A 536 -16.31 7.16 2.66
N ILE A 537 -15.45 7.26 3.67
CA ILE A 537 -15.71 6.88 5.05
C ILE A 537 -15.64 8.14 5.89
N ALA A 538 -16.71 8.41 6.66
CA ALA A 538 -16.72 9.49 7.62
C ALA A 538 -15.78 9.20 8.80
N GLN A 539 -15.13 10.22 9.30
CA GLN A 539 -14.26 10.14 10.47
C GLN A 539 -14.82 11.02 11.61
N PRO A 540 -15.84 10.54 12.34
CA PRO A 540 -16.33 11.26 13.49
C PRO A 540 -15.25 11.34 14.57
N PRO A 541 -15.27 12.33 15.45
CA PRO A 541 -14.30 12.47 16.52
C PRO A 541 -14.44 11.33 17.54
N LEU A 542 -13.30 10.80 17.98
CA LEU A 542 -13.26 9.79 19.05
C LEU A 542 -13.31 10.39 20.45
N TYR A 543 -12.89 11.65 20.61
CA TYR A 543 -12.80 12.29 21.92
C TYR A 543 -13.46 13.66 21.94
N LYS A 544 -14.09 14.00 23.08
CA LYS A 544 -14.47 15.34 23.46
C LYS A 544 -13.69 15.72 24.70
N VAL A 545 -12.98 16.83 24.65
CA VAL A 545 -12.21 17.35 25.77
C VAL A 545 -12.82 18.66 26.22
N LYS A 546 -13.02 18.82 27.55
CA LYS A 546 -13.54 20.03 28.16
C LYS A 546 -12.57 20.54 29.20
N ARG A 547 -12.21 21.81 29.08
CA ARG A 547 -11.36 22.54 30.03
C ARG A 547 -12.00 23.88 30.40
N GLY A 548 -12.53 23.96 31.59
CA GLY A 548 -13.33 25.14 32.01
C GLY A 548 -14.58 25.31 31.14
N SER A 549 -14.69 26.44 30.44
CA SER A 549 -15.77 26.71 29.49
C SER A 549 -15.46 26.32 28.05
N SER A 550 -14.21 25.91 27.75
CA SER A 550 -13.80 25.48 26.40
C SER A 550 -14.07 24.01 26.19
N GLU A 551 -14.71 23.67 25.09
CA GLU A 551 -14.95 22.31 24.62
C GLU A 551 -14.32 22.14 23.25
N GLN A 552 -13.62 21.01 23.02
CA GLN A 552 -13.00 20.68 21.74
C GLN A 552 -13.22 19.22 21.40
N TYR A 553 -13.53 18.95 20.13
CA TYR A 553 -13.60 17.60 19.59
C TYR A 553 -12.27 17.22 18.95
N LEU A 554 -11.81 16.00 19.23
CA LEU A 554 -10.54 15.47 18.74
C LEU A 554 -10.79 14.20 17.96
N LYS A 555 -10.25 14.15 16.76
CA LYS A 555 -10.51 13.14 15.76
C LYS A 555 -10.06 11.74 16.19
N ASP A 556 -8.85 11.65 16.74
CA ASP A 556 -8.18 10.40 17.05
C ASP A 556 -7.24 10.55 18.26
N SER A 557 -6.55 9.45 18.61
CA SER A 557 -5.60 9.44 19.71
C SER A 557 -4.40 10.36 19.47
N LYS A 558 -4.00 10.59 18.21
CA LYS A 558 -2.92 11.52 17.87
C LYS A 558 -3.34 12.96 18.14
N ALA A 559 -4.54 13.35 17.73
CA ALA A 559 -5.08 14.68 18.03
C ALA A 559 -5.22 14.91 19.55
N LEU A 560 -5.57 13.86 20.31
CA LEU A 560 -5.59 13.92 21.77
C LEU A 560 -4.18 14.11 22.34
N GLU A 561 -3.20 13.40 21.80
CA GLU A 561 -1.79 13.54 22.20
C GLU A 561 -1.30 14.96 21.94
N ASP A 562 -1.53 15.48 20.73
CA ASP A 562 -1.17 16.86 20.36
C ASP A 562 -1.84 17.91 21.27
N TYR A 563 -3.10 17.69 21.63
CA TYR A 563 -3.83 18.54 22.57
C TYR A 563 -3.20 18.52 23.95
N LEU A 564 -2.87 17.32 24.45
CA LEU A 564 -2.25 17.14 25.77
C LEU A 564 -0.85 17.76 25.83
N VAL A 565 -0.06 17.62 24.76
CA VAL A 565 1.24 18.28 24.62
C VAL A 565 1.07 19.79 24.67
N ASN A 566 0.19 20.35 23.83
CA ASN A 566 -0.05 21.80 23.78
C ASN A 566 -0.42 22.35 25.16
N THR A 567 -1.36 21.68 25.85
CA THR A 567 -1.83 22.07 27.17
C THR A 567 -0.77 21.87 28.26
N GLY A 568 0.01 20.79 28.15
CA GLY A 568 1.09 20.46 29.07
C GLY A 568 2.27 21.42 29.02
N LEU A 569 2.52 22.00 27.84
CA LEU A 569 3.58 22.99 27.64
C LEU A 569 3.22 24.39 28.12
N GLU A 570 1.95 24.70 28.38
CA GLU A 570 1.52 26.02 28.86
C GLU A 570 2.18 26.39 30.20
N ASN A 571 2.94 27.47 30.21
CA ASN A 571 3.64 27.96 31.40
C ASN A 571 4.60 26.93 32.04
N THR A 572 5.22 26.12 31.19
CA THR A 572 6.17 25.06 31.59
C THR A 572 7.55 25.40 31.08
N THR A 573 8.57 25.17 31.92
CA THR A 573 9.98 25.41 31.61
C THR A 573 10.80 24.16 31.96
N LEU A 574 11.63 23.69 31.04
CA LEU A 574 12.62 22.65 31.29
C LEU A 574 13.93 23.31 31.70
N VAL A 575 14.42 22.97 32.87
CA VAL A 575 15.70 23.45 33.42
C VAL A 575 16.71 22.32 33.30
N LEU A 576 17.73 22.51 32.45
CA LEU A 576 18.79 21.55 32.26
C LEU A 576 19.74 21.54 33.48
N ALA A 577 20.59 20.52 33.53
CA ALA A 577 21.52 20.36 34.68
C ALA A 577 22.55 21.48 34.81
N ASP A 578 22.84 22.18 33.73
CA ASP A 578 23.72 23.36 33.72
C ASP A 578 23.00 24.68 34.12
N GLY A 579 21.68 24.59 34.39
CA GLY A 579 20.85 25.73 34.72
C GLY A 579 20.26 26.46 33.51
N THR A 580 20.50 25.99 32.29
CA THR A 580 19.87 26.53 31.07
C THR A 580 18.38 26.25 31.09
N GLU A 581 17.58 27.25 30.80
CA GLU A 581 16.11 27.14 30.72
C GLU A 581 15.65 27.06 29.28
N ARG A 582 14.78 26.05 28.97
CA ARG A 582 14.12 25.85 27.70
C ARG A 582 12.60 26.02 27.89
N ALA A 583 11.99 26.91 27.15
CA ALA A 583 10.54 27.19 27.20
C ALA A 583 9.99 27.51 25.80
N GLY A 584 8.67 27.58 25.66
CA GLY A 584 8.00 27.95 24.42
C GLY A 584 8.37 27.04 23.25
N GLN A 585 8.88 27.61 22.16
CA GLN A 585 9.23 26.86 20.94
C GLN A 585 10.40 25.88 21.15
N ASP A 586 11.39 26.25 21.94
CA ASP A 586 12.54 25.38 22.23
C ASP A 586 12.12 24.13 23.01
N LEU A 587 11.26 24.30 24.02
CA LEU A 587 10.70 23.16 24.75
C LEU A 587 9.79 22.30 23.86
N ARG A 588 9.04 22.92 22.96
CA ARG A 588 8.21 22.18 21.99
C ARG A 588 9.06 21.29 21.09
N ALA A 589 10.14 21.81 20.54
CA ALA A 589 11.04 21.04 19.69
C ALA A 589 11.62 19.82 20.42
N ILE A 590 12.01 19.98 21.69
CA ILE A 590 12.49 18.88 22.54
C ILE A 590 11.39 17.82 22.75
N VAL A 591 10.15 18.24 22.97
CA VAL A 591 9.01 17.32 23.16
C VAL A 591 8.64 16.60 21.86
N GLU A 592 8.67 17.26 20.70
CA GLU A 592 8.45 16.63 19.39
C GLU A 592 9.53 15.59 19.09
N GLU A 593 10.77 15.89 19.42
CA GLU A 593 11.84 14.90 19.33
C GLU A 593 11.64 13.73 20.30
N ALA A 594 11.23 13.99 21.54
CA ALA A 594 10.92 12.95 22.52
C ALA A 594 9.79 12.03 22.02
N LEU A 595 8.74 12.57 21.36
CA LEU A 595 7.68 11.79 20.71
C LEU A 595 8.21 10.88 19.61
N SER A 596 9.13 11.40 18.78
CA SER A 596 9.79 10.62 17.74
C SER A 596 10.68 9.50 18.30
N VAL A 597 11.42 9.78 19.39
CA VAL A 597 12.21 8.77 20.11
C VAL A 597 11.29 7.70 20.71
N ARG A 598 10.19 8.10 21.36
CA ARG A 598 9.22 7.16 21.93
C ARG A 598 8.68 6.20 20.87
N ALA A 599 8.29 6.71 19.69
CA ALA A 599 7.80 5.88 18.61
C ALA A 599 8.84 4.83 18.16
N ALA A 600 10.13 5.21 18.08
CA ALA A 600 11.20 4.29 17.76
C ALA A 600 11.46 3.27 18.88
N LEU A 601 11.38 3.68 20.14
CA LEU A 601 11.49 2.79 21.30
C LEU A 601 10.32 1.80 21.35
N ASP A 602 9.09 2.22 21.04
CA ASP A 602 7.90 1.37 21.01
C ASP A 602 7.99 0.27 19.96
N ALA A 603 8.59 0.56 18.82
CA ALA A 603 8.83 -0.43 17.77
C ALA A 603 9.76 -1.57 18.22
N LEU A 604 10.68 -1.31 19.15
CA LEU A 604 11.67 -2.25 19.66
C LEU A 604 11.32 -2.87 21.02
N HIS A 605 10.43 -2.25 21.79
CA HIS A 605 10.24 -2.58 23.22
C HIS A 605 9.70 -3.99 23.49
N SER A 606 8.98 -4.61 22.55
CA SER A 606 8.48 -5.98 22.71
C SER A 606 9.61 -7.02 22.89
N ARG A 607 10.82 -6.67 22.42
CA ARG A 607 11.98 -7.56 22.46
C ARG A 607 13.04 -7.11 23.48
N TYR A 608 13.15 -5.80 23.71
CA TYR A 608 14.17 -5.19 24.56
C TYR A 608 13.53 -4.30 25.62
N PRO A 609 14.06 -4.28 26.87
CA PRO A 609 13.54 -3.39 27.91
C PRO A 609 13.65 -1.91 27.51
N ARG A 610 12.52 -1.20 27.50
CA ARG A 610 12.46 0.22 27.12
C ARG A 610 13.47 1.12 27.88
N PRO A 611 13.61 0.99 29.24
CA PRO A 611 14.58 1.82 29.95
C PRO A 611 16.02 1.62 29.47
N LEU A 612 16.38 0.38 29.11
CA LEU A 612 17.71 0.08 28.59
C LEU A 612 17.94 0.71 27.23
N LEU A 613 16.97 0.54 26.30
CA LEU A 613 17.04 1.16 24.95
C LEU A 613 17.16 2.68 25.04
N GLU A 614 16.37 3.30 25.90
CA GLU A 614 16.37 4.76 26.08
C GLU A 614 17.72 5.25 26.62
N GLN A 615 18.28 4.61 27.62
CA GLN A 615 19.59 4.99 28.18
C GLN A 615 20.73 4.72 27.20
N ALA A 616 20.64 3.66 26.40
CA ALA A 616 21.59 3.38 25.32
C ALA A 616 21.53 4.43 24.21
N ALA A 617 20.32 4.88 23.82
CA ALA A 617 20.15 5.94 22.84
C ALA A 617 20.73 7.29 23.33
N ILE A 618 20.49 7.64 24.59
CA ILE A 618 21.07 8.85 25.21
C ILE A 618 22.58 8.74 25.28
N ALA A 619 23.09 7.55 25.58
CA ALA A 619 24.55 7.32 25.66
C ALA A 619 25.26 7.35 24.28
N GLY A 620 24.52 7.27 23.18
CA GLY A 620 25.07 7.24 21.81
C GLY A 620 25.84 5.95 21.52
N VAL A 621 25.35 4.81 22.02
CA VAL A 621 26.03 3.51 21.87
C VAL A 621 25.29 2.55 20.92
N LEU A 622 24.21 3.00 20.31
CA LEU A 622 23.48 2.21 19.30
C LEU A 622 24.13 2.31 17.92
N ASN A 623 25.45 2.23 17.89
CA ASN A 623 26.27 2.38 16.70
C ASN A 623 27.42 1.36 16.75
N PRO A 624 27.56 0.47 15.74
CA PRO A 624 28.64 -0.52 15.69
C PRO A 624 30.03 0.06 15.77
N GLU A 625 30.26 1.28 15.26
CA GLU A 625 31.56 1.95 15.26
C GLU A 625 32.03 2.30 16.69
N VAL A 626 31.09 2.69 17.54
CA VAL A 626 31.37 3.00 18.95
C VAL A 626 31.78 1.75 19.72
N LEU A 627 31.18 0.62 19.40
CA LEU A 627 31.43 -0.67 20.07
C LEU A 627 32.52 -1.52 19.39
N SER A 628 33.18 -1.00 18.37
CA SER A 628 34.25 -1.71 17.62
C SER A 628 35.50 -2.02 18.44
N SER A 629 35.75 -1.27 19.52
CA SER A 629 36.88 -1.46 20.45
C SER A 629 36.39 -2.05 21.76
N ALA A 630 37.06 -3.08 22.27
CA ALA A 630 36.70 -3.73 23.55
C ALA A 630 36.72 -2.74 24.74
N GLU A 631 37.65 -1.77 24.72
CA GLU A 631 37.77 -0.74 25.76
C GLU A 631 36.56 0.20 25.71
N ARG A 632 36.18 0.71 24.51
CA ARG A 632 35.01 1.57 24.34
C ARG A 632 33.71 0.85 24.68
N ALA A 633 33.61 -0.41 24.32
CA ALA A 633 32.43 -1.22 24.63
C ALA A 633 32.31 -1.43 26.18
N ALA A 634 33.40 -1.66 26.87
CA ALA A 634 33.41 -1.78 28.35
C ALA A 634 33.04 -0.46 29.03
N ASP A 635 33.58 0.67 28.55
CA ASP A 635 33.24 1.99 29.07
C ASP A 635 31.77 2.34 28.83
N ALA A 636 31.25 2.03 27.65
CA ALA A 636 29.82 2.20 27.27
C ALA A 636 28.90 1.36 28.18
N ALA A 637 29.24 0.10 28.39
CA ALA A 637 28.48 -0.78 29.27
C ALA A 637 28.46 -0.26 30.72
N ALA A 638 29.59 0.14 31.25
CA ALA A 638 29.72 0.73 32.59
C ALA A 638 28.95 2.06 32.71
N TYR A 639 28.96 2.88 31.67
CA TYR A 639 28.22 4.15 31.61
C TYR A 639 26.70 3.93 31.64
N ILE A 640 26.19 3.03 30.82
CA ILE A 640 24.73 2.70 30.78
C ILE A 640 24.31 2.09 32.11
N ALA A 641 25.11 1.19 32.71
CA ALA A 641 24.79 0.60 34.02
C ALA A 641 24.60 1.68 35.10
N ARG A 642 25.49 2.67 35.15
CA ARG A 642 25.36 3.83 36.05
C ARG A 642 24.10 4.65 35.78
N ARG A 643 23.75 4.84 34.49
CA ARG A 643 22.50 5.53 34.11
C ARG A 643 21.28 4.78 34.50
N LEU A 644 21.25 3.45 34.36
CA LEU A 644 20.16 2.60 34.82
C LEU A 644 19.97 2.70 36.34
N ASP A 645 21.05 2.79 37.11
CA ASP A 645 21.00 3.01 38.56
C ASP A 645 20.44 4.39 38.95
N VAL A 646 20.65 5.42 38.12
CA VAL A 646 20.08 6.77 38.36
C VAL A 646 18.56 6.78 38.21
N ILE A 647 18.00 5.99 37.30
CA ILE A 647 16.55 5.92 37.08
C ILE A 647 15.87 4.88 38.00
N ALA A 648 16.63 3.97 38.60
CA ALA A 648 16.13 2.94 39.49
C ALA A 648 15.89 3.46 40.90
N ASP A 649 14.89 2.90 41.58
CA ASP A 649 14.68 3.14 43.01
C ASP A 649 15.91 2.71 43.83
N GLU A 650 16.19 3.38 44.95
CA GLU A 650 17.38 3.13 45.76
C GLU A 650 17.60 1.66 46.13
N THR A 651 16.49 0.91 46.35
CA THR A 651 16.53 -0.52 46.71
C THR A 651 16.68 -1.46 45.50
N GLU A 652 16.68 -0.90 44.30
CA GLU A 652 16.72 -1.65 43.02
C GLU A 652 17.95 -1.32 42.16
N ARG A 653 18.95 -0.63 42.74
CA ARG A 653 20.23 -0.33 42.13
C ARG A 653 21.17 -1.51 42.14
N GLY A 654 22.24 -1.45 41.40
CA GLY A 654 23.31 -2.44 41.33
C GLY A 654 23.50 -3.05 39.94
N TRP A 655 23.19 -2.30 38.89
CA TRP A 655 23.43 -2.73 37.52
C TRP A 655 24.93 -2.82 37.23
N VAL A 656 25.38 -3.91 36.63
CA VAL A 656 26.71 -4.14 36.08
C VAL A 656 26.59 -4.43 34.60
N GLY A 657 27.35 -3.72 33.79
CA GLY A 657 27.31 -3.87 32.33
C GLY A 657 28.65 -4.42 31.80
N GLU A 658 28.56 -5.35 30.84
CA GLU A 658 29.73 -5.98 30.20
C GLU A 658 29.50 -6.08 28.68
N PRO A 659 30.55 -5.95 27.83
CA PRO A 659 30.44 -6.22 26.41
C PRO A 659 30.22 -7.72 26.13
N THR A 660 29.50 -8.06 25.07
CA THR A 660 29.29 -9.43 24.59
C THR A 660 30.15 -9.75 23.38
N SER A 661 30.38 -11.03 23.11
CA SER A 661 31.24 -11.47 21.99
C SER A 661 30.66 -11.21 20.59
N ASP A 662 29.36 -10.96 20.50
CA ASP A 662 28.65 -10.66 19.25
C ASP A 662 28.57 -9.16 18.93
N GLY A 663 29.32 -8.31 19.66
CA GLY A 663 29.32 -6.86 19.48
C GLY A 663 28.16 -6.16 20.17
N GLY A 664 27.52 -6.83 21.14
CA GLY A 664 26.45 -6.30 21.97
C GLY A 664 26.91 -5.92 23.38
N LEU A 665 25.95 -5.61 24.26
CA LEU A 665 26.15 -5.27 25.67
C LEU A 665 25.17 -6.06 26.53
N SER A 666 25.66 -6.61 27.66
CA SER A 666 24.88 -7.34 28.66
C SER A 666 24.85 -6.58 29.98
N PHE A 667 23.72 -6.55 30.63
CA PHE A 667 23.51 -5.86 31.91
C PHE A 667 22.87 -6.83 32.90
N MET A 668 23.44 -6.89 34.11
CA MET A 668 22.93 -7.74 35.20
C MET A 668 22.81 -6.95 36.48
N ARG A 669 21.78 -7.26 37.26
CA ARG A 669 21.63 -6.85 38.67
C ARG A 669 21.01 -7.97 39.49
N GLU A 670 21.16 -7.89 40.81
CA GLU A 670 20.51 -8.76 41.74
C GLU A 670 19.67 -7.94 42.73
N VAL A 671 18.34 -8.14 42.70
CA VAL A 671 17.42 -7.46 43.60
C VAL A 671 16.66 -8.50 44.42
N ARG A 672 16.80 -8.41 45.74
CA ARG A 672 16.15 -9.32 46.72
C ARG A 672 16.42 -10.80 46.40
N GLY A 673 17.62 -11.14 45.95
CA GLY A 673 18.01 -12.50 45.61
C GLY A 673 17.56 -12.99 44.24
N VAL A 674 16.91 -12.11 43.43
CA VAL A 674 16.52 -12.42 42.07
C VAL A 674 17.50 -11.73 41.11
N LYS A 675 18.12 -12.53 40.24
CA LYS A 675 18.99 -12.01 39.16
C LYS A 675 18.14 -11.56 37.98
N GLU A 676 18.29 -10.34 37.61
CA GLU A 676 17.72 -9.73 36.41
C GLU A 676 18.82 -9.48 35.37
N ALA A 677 18.60 -9.92 34.15
CA ALA A 677 19.56 -9.74 33.07
C ALA A 677 18.86 -9.10 31.85
N TRP A 678 19.47 -8.03 31.34
CA TRP A 678 19.03 -7.34 30.11
C TRP A 678 20.17 -7.37 29.10
N MET A 679 19.84 -7.42 27.81
CA MET A 679 20.84 -7.49 26.75
C MET A 679 20.46 -6.62 25.57
N LEU A 680 21.46 -5.96 24.99
CA LEU A 680 21.43 -5.33 23.66
C LEU A 680 22.36 -6.17 22.77
N ASP A 681 21.80 -6.98 21.89
CA ASP A 681 22.61 -7.84 21.01
C ASP A 681 23.20 -7.06 19.82
N GLY A 682 24.24 -7.61 19.18
CA GLY A 682 24.90 -6.98 18.05
C GLY A 682 24.01 -6.79 16.82
N LYS A 683 22.95 -7.60 16.69
CA LYS A 683 21.96 -7.45 15.60
C LYS A 683 21.13 -6.19 15.78
N LEU A 684 20.69 -5.91 17.00
CA LEU A 684 19.99 -4.67 17.30
C LEU A 684 20.88 -3.47 16.96
N ILE A 685 22.11 -3.48 17.43
CA ILE A 685 23.04 -2.33 17.28
C ILE A 685 23.33 -2.03 15.79
N GLY A 686 23.33 -3.07 14.94
CA GLY A 686 23.49 -2.92 13.48
C GLY A 686 22.18 -2.59 12.73
N SER A 687 21.04 -2.54 13.42
CA SER A 687 19.73 -2.34 12.76
C SER A 687 19.48 -0.88 12.37
N ALA A 688 18.57 -0.67 11.39
CA ALA A 688 18.14 0.66 10.98
C ALA A 688 17.47 1.43 12.13
N ASP A 689 16.73 0.72 12.98
CA ASP A 689 16.03 1.33 14.11
C ASP A 689 17.02 1.85 15.17
N ALA A 690 18.08 1.09 15.43
CA ALA A 690 19.19 1.53 16.31
C ALA A 690 19.92 2.73 15.72
N LEU A 691 20.26 2.69 14.42
CA LEU A 691 20.91 3.81 13.72
C LEU A 691 20.01 5.07 13.69
N ARG A 692 18.69 4.90 13.58
CA ARG A 692 17.73 6.01 13.66
C ARG A 692 17.74 6.70 15.03
N LEU A 693 17.83 5.91 16.10
CA LEU A 693 17.97 6.43 17.47
C LEU A 693 19.35 7.08 17.67
N ASP A 694 20.41 6.45 17.18
CA ASP A 694 21.78 6.95 17.30
C ASP A 694 21.99 8.31 16.64
N ARG A 695 21.39 8.55 15.48
CA ARG A 695 21.42 9.87 14.80
C ARG A 695 20.92 11.01 15.67
N LYS A 696 20.13 10.75 16.70
CA LYS A 696 19.59 11.72 17.65
C LYS A 696 20.40 11.83 18.93
N SER A 697 21.41 10.97 19.10
CA SER A 697 22.17 10.84 20.35
C SER A 697 22.80 12.15 20.81
N GLY A 698 23.34 12.96 19.89
CA GLY A 698 23.97 14.24 20.24
C GLY A 698 23.00 15.19 20.94
N HIS A 699 21.78 15.34 20.43
CA HIS A 699 20.75 16.19 21.03
C HIS A 699 20.16 15.57 22.30
N LEU A 700 19.99 14.23 22.31
CA LEU A 700 19.57 13.51 23.52
C LEU A 700 20.59 13.66 24.67
N GLN A 701 21.86 13.66 24.38
CA GLN A 701 22.93 13.92 25.38
C GLN A 701 22.86 15.34 25.91
N GLU A 702 22.73 16.35 25.05
CA GLU A 702 22.59 17.75 25.46
C GLU A 702 21.49 17.93 26.51
N VAL A 703 20.34 17.28 26.30
CA VAL A 703 19.15 17.46 27.17
C VAL A 703 19.16 16.53 28.37
N TYR A 704 19.59 15.25 28.21
CA TYR A 704 19.32 14.17 29.18
C TYR A 704 20.58 13.48 29.73
N GLU A 705 21.79 13.95 29.41
CA GLU A 705 23.03 13.37 29.97
C GLU A 705 23.00 13.39 31.50
N ARG A 706 22.46 14.44 32.07
CA ARG A 706 22.17 14.56 33.51
C ARG A 706 20.70 14.83 33.73
N PRO A 707 20.11 14.45 34.89
CA PRO A 707 18.73 14.72 35.17
C PRO A 707 18.38 16.20 35.04
N ALA A 708 17.37 16.51 34.23
CA ALA A 708 16.76 17.82 34.07
C ALA A 708 15.54 17.97 34.98
N LYS A 709 14.98 19.17 35.10
CA LYS A 709 13.78 19.45 35.90
C LYS A 709 12.74 20.14 35.06
N LEU A 710 11.57 19.54 34.94
CA LEU A 710 10.41 20.19 34.33
C LEU A 710 9.66 20.99 35.41
N ARG A 711 9.67 22.31 35.28
CA ARG A 711 9.14 23.28 36.27
C ARG A 711 7.82 23.86 35.76
N ARG A 712 6.84 23.88 36.61
CA ARG A 712 5.58 24.60 36.45
C ARG A 712 5.19 25.26 37.77
N LYS A 713 4.21 26.19 37.76
CA LYS A 713 3.73 26.87 38.98
C LYS A 713 3.38 25.92 40.15
N ASP A 714 2.97 24.71 39.85
CA ASP A 714 2.47 23.70 40.78
C ASP A 714 3.54 22.72 41.30
N GLY A 715 4.80 22.82 40.85
CA GLY A 715 5.91 21.95 41.29
C GLY A 715 6.96 21.68 40.21
N GLU A 716 7.94 20.88 40.62
CA GLU A 716 9.04 20.41 39.75
C GLU A 716 8.97 18.87 39.65
N THR A 717 9.24 18.37 38.46
CA THR A 717 9.37 16.92 38.15
C THR A 717 10.77 16.66 37.59
N VAL A 718 11.45 15.66 38.12
CA VAL A 718 12.78 15.25 37.60
C VAL A 718 12.60 14.46 36.30
N ILE A 719 13.40 14.79 35.31
CA ILE A 719 13.39 14.22 33.95
C ILE A 719 14.70 13.50 33.71
N TYR A 720 14.61 12.20 33.39
CA TYR A 720 15.76 11.32 33.17
C TYR A 720 15.96 10.96 31.69
N GLY A 721 14.94 11.22 30.85
CA GLY A 721 14.95 10.88 29.45
C GLY A 721 13.66 11.29 28.73
N PRO A 722 13.56 11.07 27.43
CA PRO A 722 12.40 11.38 26.61
C PRO A 722 11.08 10.85 27.18
N THR A 723 11.07 9.59 27.65
CA THR A 723 9.85 8.96 28.22
C THR A 723 9.37 9.73 29.45
N SER A 724 10.23 10.01 30.41
CA SER A 724 9.87 10.73 31.63
C SER A 724 9.44 12.19 31.36
N LEU A 725 10.00 12.82 30.32
CA LEU A 725 9.55 14.15 29.86
C LEU A 725 8.12 14.08 29.33
N LEU A 726 7.82 13.13 28.47
CA LEU A 726 6.48 12.96 27.88
C LEU A 726 5.45 12.63 28.96
N ASP A 727 5.76 11.74 29.90
CA ASP A 727 4.88 11.37 31.01
C ASP A 727 4.55 12.60 31.87
N ALA A 728 5.53 13.44 32.17
CA ALA A 728 5.32 14.67 32.93
C ALA A 728 4.49 15.70 32.13
N VAL A 729 4.77 15.90 30.83
CA VAL A 729 4.00 16.80 29.96
C VAL A 729 2.55 16.32 29.84
N PHE A 730 2.31 15.02 29.63
CA PHE A 730 0.96 14.48 29.55
C PHE A 730 0.21 14.58 30.90
N ALA A 731 0.88 14.35 32.00
CA ALA A 731 0.31 14.54 33.34
C ALA A 731 -0.13 15.99 33.55
N PHE A 732 0.69 16.94 33.12
CA PHE A 732 0.34 18.36 33.16
C PHE A 732 -0.81 18.70 32.21
N GLY A 733 -0.80 18.12 30.99
CA GLY A 733 -1.87 18.31 30.00
C GLY A 733 -3.23 17.79 30.46
N ARG A 734 -3.24 16.68 31.20
CA ARG A 734 -4.49 16.09 31.77
C ARG A 734 -5.04 16.84 32.98
N LYS A 735 -4.28 17.73 33.57
CA LYS A 735 -4.71 18.43 34.76
C LYS A 735 -5.83 19.45 34.47
N GLY A 736 -6.99 19.27 35.09
CA GLY A 736 -8.12 20.16 34.92
C GLY A 736 -8.92 19.98 33.63
N ILE A 737 -8.78 18.87 32.94
CA ILE A 737 -9.60 18.49 31.79
C ILE A 737 -10.57 17.36 32.17
N THR A 738 -11.77 17.41 31.56
CA THR A 738 -12.69 16.26 31.49
C THR A 738 -12.68 15.72 30.08
N MET A 739 -12.50 14.42 29.92
CA MET A 739 -12.44 13.74 28.64
C MET A 739 -13.59 12.73 28.54
N GLN A 740 -14.30 12.77 27.42
CA GLN A 740 -15.31 11.80 27.02
C GLN A 740 -14.82 11.10 25.75
N ARG A 741 -14.85 9.77 25.72
CA ARG A 741 -14.61 8.98 24.51
C ARG A 741 -15.95 8.55 23.93
N TYR A 742 -16.19 8.83 22.65
CA TYR A 742 -17.37 8.36 21.94
C TYR A 742 -17.10 6.96 21.36
N LYS A 743 -18.01 6.02 21.63
CA LYS A 743 -17.99 4.67 21.04
C LYS A 743 -18.96 4.56 19.87
N GLY A 744 -20.07 5.30 19.90
CA GLY A 744 -21.09 5.25 18.87
C GLY A 744 -21.65 6.62 18.51
N LEU A 745 -22.12 6.74 17.26
CA LEU A 745 -22.76 7.96 16.74
C LEU A 745 -24.08 8.30 17.45
N GLY A 746 -24.74 7.28 18.02
CA GLY A 746 -25.94 7.46 18.83
C GLY A 746 -25.72 8.19 20.15
N GLU A 747 -24.47 8.32 20.60
CA GLU A 747 -24.09 9.11 21.78
C GLU A 747 -24.02 10.62 21.49
N MET A 748 -24.01 11.00 20.19
CA MET A 748 -23.97 12.39 19.76
C MET A 748 -25.38 12.92 19.51
N ASN A 749 -25.67 14.10 20.03
CA ASN A 749 -26.86 14.81 19.64
C ASN A 749 -26.74 15.39 18.20
N PRO A 750 -27.85 15.84 17.57
CA PRO A 750 -27.80 16.34 16.20
C PRO A 750 -26.82 17.51 15.97
N GLU A 751 -26.71 18.43 16.92
CA GLU A 751 -25.83 19.60 16.85
C GLU A 751 -24.34 19.17 16.85
N GLN A 752 -23.98 18.28 17.77
CA GLN A 752 -22.64 17.69 17.85
C GLN A 752 -22.27 16.93 16.58
N LEU A 753 -23.22 16.16 16.04
CA LEU A 753 -22.99 15.40 14.82
C LEU A 753 -22.82 16.30 13.59
N TRP A 754 -23.56 17.42 13.53
CA TRP A 754 -23.38 18.43 12.50
C TRP A 754 -21.98 19.06 12.58
N GLU A 755 -21.64 19.65 13.73
CA GLU A 755 -20.39 20.38 13.95
C GLU A 755 -19.12 19.55 13.74
N THR A 756 -19.20 18.23 13.83
CA THR A 756 -18.03 17.36 13.78
C THR A 756 -17.93 16.50 12.52
N THR A 757 -19.07 16.09 11.96
CA THR A 757 -19.09 14.99 10.97
C THR A 757 -19.88 15.33 9.71
N LEU A 758 -20.93 16.16 9.78
CA LEU A 758 -21.76 16.45 8.61
C LEU A 758 -21.40 17.77 7.93
N ASP A 759 -20.92 18.77 8.68
CA ASP A 759 -20.54 20.06 8.11
C ASP A 759 -19.33 19.91 7.14
N PRO A 760 -19.50 20.22 5.83
CA PRO A 760 -18.43 20.13 4.85
C PRO A 760 -17.16 20.92 5.17
N ASN A 761 -17.28 21.99 5.98
CA ASN A 761 -16.16 22.89 6.29
C ASN A 761 -15.23 22.36 7.38
N VAL A 762 -15.72 21.45 8.23
CA VAL A 762 -14.96 20.96 9.41
C VAL A 762 -14.74 19.45 9.40
N ARG A 763 -15.59 18.69 8.70
CA ARG A 763 -15.50 17.21 8.65
C ARG A 763 -14.26 16.70 7.97
N THR A 764 -13.83 15.53 8.36
CA THR A 764 -12.81 14.74 7.66
C THR A 764 -13.44 13.50 7.02
N LEU A 765 -13.14 13.28 5.75
CA LEU A 765 -13.56 12.10 5.00
C LEU A 765 -12.33 11.34 4.48
N LEU A 766 -12.33 10.03 4.65
CA LEU A 766 -11.35 9.14 4.02
C LEU A 766 -11.93 8.67 2.68
N ARG A 767 -11.27 8.99 1.57
CA ARG A 767 -11.64 8.50 0.24
C ARG A 767 -11.17 7.06 0.07
N VAL A 768 -12.08 6.19 -0.35
CA VAL A 768 -11.76 4.79 -0.63
C VAL A 768 -11.07 4.67 -1.99
N LYS A 769 -9.93 4.00 -2.03
CA LYS A 769 -9.18 3.70 -3.26
C LYS A 769 -8.79 2.22 -3.24
N VAL A 770 -8.66 1.62 -4.41
CA VAL A 770 -8.08 0.29 -4.61
C VAL A 770 -6.76 0.50 -5.35
N SER A 771 -5.67 0.11 -4.73
CA SER A 771 -4.31 0.22 -5.31
C SER A 771 -4.01 -0.99 -6.19
N GLU A 772 -4.16 -2.19 -5.62
CA GLU A 772 -3.91 -3.46 -6.31
C GLU A 772 -5.20 -4.32 -6.26
N LEU A 773 -5.64 -4.79 -7.43
CA LEU A 773 -6.92 -5.50 -7.56
C LEU A 773 -6.88 -6.90 -6.92
N ASP A 774 -5.77 -7.62 -7.08
CA ASP A 774 -5.59 -8.96 -6.55
C ASP A 774 -5.40 -8.96 -5.02
N GLU A 775 -4.71 -7.96 -4.45
CA GLU A 775 -4.64 -7.78 -2.99
C GLU A 775 -6.01 -7.48 -2.39
N ALA A 776 -6.78 -6.61 -3.06
CA ALA A 776 -8.15 -6.32 -2.64
C ALA A 776 -9.03 -7.57 -2.73
N ASP A 777 -8.92 -8.36 -3.80
CA ASP A 777 -9.64 -9.63 -3.95
C ASP A 777 -9.25 -10.62 -2.84
N ASP A 778 -7.96 -10.78 -2.57
CA ASP A 778 -7.44 -11.67 -1.54
C ASP A 778 -7.94 -11.28 -0.13
N ILE A 779 -7.88 -9.98 0.23
CA ILE A 779 -8.32 -9.51 1.55
C ILE A 779 -9.83 -9.68 1.75
N PHE A 780 -10.66 -9.34 0.75
CA PHE A 780 -12.10 -9.57 0.85
C PHE A 780 -12.44 -11.06 0.91
N THR A 781 -11.77 -11.90 0.13
CA THR A 781 -11.95 -13.35 0.19
C THR A 781 -11.53 -13.93 1.55
N LYS A 782 -10.40 -13.50 2.11
CA LYS A 782 -9.94 -13.93 3.44
C LYS A 782 -10.91 -13.52 4.54
N LEU A 783 -11.31 -12.25 4.55
CA LEU A 783 -12.13 -11.69 5.64
C LEU A 783 -13.59 -12.12 5.54
N MET A 784 -14.15 -12.20 4.33
CA MET A 784 -15.58 -12.33 4.08
C MET A 784 -15.98 -13.65 3.40
N GLY A 785 -15.01 -14.43 2.90
CA GLY A 785 -15.22 -15.71 2.22
C GLY A 785 -15.68 -16.84 3.16
N ASP A 786 -15.99 -18.01 2.57
CA ASP A 786 -16.54 -19.17 3.29
C ASP A 786 -15.47 -19.94 4.06
N VAL A 787 -14.23 -19.99 3.56
CA VAL A 787 -13.13 -20.72 4.17
C VAL A 787 -12.65 -20.00 5.44
N VAL A 788 -12.58 -20.71 6.56
CA VAL A 788 -12.29 -20.11 7.88
C VAL A 788 -10.78 -19.99 8.12
N GLU A 789 -10.00 -20.94 7.63
CA GLU A 789 -8.56 -21.05 7.88
C GLU A 789 -7.78 -19.79 7.47
N PRO A 790 -7.95 -19.22 6.27
CA PRO A 790 -7.23 -18.01 5.86
C PRO A 790 -7.53 -16.82 6.78
N ARG A 791 -8.78 -16.70 7.26
CA ARG A 791 -9.18 -15.63 8.20
C ARG A 791 -8.53 -15.82 9.56
N ARG A 792 -8.51 -17.06 10.08
CA ARG A 792 -7.84 -17.38 11.34
C ARG A 792 -6.34 -17.07 11.26
N ASP A 793 -5.69 -17.45 10.16
CA ASP A 793 -4.26 -17.23 9.98
C ASP A 793 -3.95 -15.74 9.84
N PHE A 794 -4.76 -14.97 9.09
CA PHE A 794 -4.67 -13.52 9.03
C PHE A 794 -4.77 -12.85 10.42
N ILE A 795 -5.70 -13.29 11.27
CA ILE A 795 -5.84 -12.77 12.63
C ILE A 795 -4.59 -13.07 13.45
N ARG A 796 -4.01 -14.27 13.34
CA ARG A 796 -2.79 -14.67 14.07
C ARG A 796 -1.57 -13.87 13.63
N GLU A 797 -1.40 -13.68 12.34
CA GLU A 797 -0.29 -12.91 11.75
C GLU A 797 -0.34 -11.44 12.14
N ASN A 798 -1.54 -10.87 12.27
CA ASN A 798 -1.74 -9.47 12.60
C ASN A 798 -2.08 -9.21 14.07
N ALA A 799 -2.00 -10.22 14.96
CA ALA A 799 -2.41 -10.10 16.37
C ALA A 799 -1.62 -9.03 17.13
N LEU A 800 -0.34 -8.82 16.80
CA LEU A 800 0.51 -7.82 17.44
C LEU A 800 0.31 -6.40 16.88
N ASN A 801 -0.35 -6.27 15.72
CA ASN A 801 -0.60 -4.98 15.08
C ASN A 801 -1.91 -4.33 15.57
N VAL A 802 -2.69 -5.03 16.38
CA VAL A 802 -3.98 -4.52 16.88
C VAL A 802 -3.74 -3.53 18.02
N ALA A 803 -4.02 -2.26 17.77
CA ALA A 803 -3.80 -1.19 18.75
C ALA A 803 -4.98 -0.99 19.72
N ASN A 804 -6.20 -1.33 19.33
CA ASN A 804 -7.41 -1.10 20.13
C ASN A 804 -8.34 -2.33 20.04
N LEU A 805 -8.18 -3.26 20.95
CA LEU A 805 -9.18 -4.29 21.16
C LEU A 805 -10.28 -3.68 22.05
N ASP A 806 -11.51 -3.67 21.56
CA ASP A 806 -12.69 -3.36 22.38
C ASP A 806 -13.07 -4.63 23.15
N VAL A 807 -12.42 -4.81 24.32
CA VAL A 807 -12.61 -5.99 25.22
C VAL A 807 -13.56 -5.59 26.33
#